data_ad3d9508e8df9fdba52e8f2ef709eb15
#
_entry.id   ad3d9508e8df9fdba52e8f2ef709eb15
#
_cell.length_a   1.000
_cell.length_b   1.000
_cell.length_c   1.000
_cell.angle_alpha   90.00
_cell.angle_beta   90.00
_cell.angle_gamma   90.00
#
_symmetry.space_group_name_H-M   'P 1'
#
loop_
_entity.id
_entity.type
_entity.pdbx_description
1 polymer ?
#
loop_
_entity_poly.entity_id
_entity_poly.type
_entity_poly.pdbx_seq_one_letter_code
_entity_poly.pdbx_strand_id
1 'polypeptide(L)'
;MSVVQLAPQMPIEIESRWDDAHAARLSPAELLLYRSNLLGSDKRITNFGGGNTSAKIREKDPLTGAEVEVLWVKGSGGDLGTMKLDGFSTLYMEKFRALEKFYGASKAGGKDPDSALVPLYAHCAFNLNPRAASIDTPLHGLVDRAHVDHMHPDALIAIAASADSQTLTEQIFGGEIGWLPWIRPGYELGVKLRELTQKNPKLKGAVLEAHGLFTWADNSRACYENTLDIINRATLWLTQHARGKRPFGAVATQALTIDRRREVAAAIMPAIRGVISAPNRVGTGTDAEPVPTFKVGHFEDSETVLDFVGGEKLAGLAALGTSCPDHFLRTKIWPLVLPFDPARESVADLMARVRPAIEAYRERYAGYYDRCKRPGSPKMRDANPVVYLVPGVGMITFAADKSTARIAGEFYVNAINVMRGAASVSDYRGLPEQEAFDIEYWDLEEAKLQRMPKPKALAGRVALITGGAGGIGLATARRLMDEGACVVLCDIDREALASAENELRERYNSDVVASAWVDVTREDAVAAGFLDSAWKFGGVDICISNAGIASASPVEETTLATWQKNMDILATGYFLIARQAFQLFKSQGIGGSIVFIGSKNALAASPGAAAYCTAKAAELHLARCLALEGAPIGIRVNVVNPDAVLRGSRIWQGEWALQRAAQYKKSVDELESVYRERSLLKRSVYPEDVAEAVAFFASERSAKSTGNIVNVDAGNAGAFTR
;
A
#
# COMPACT_ATOMS: atom_id res chain seq x y z
N MET A 1 17.99 -25.44 27.63
CA MET A 1 16.63 -25.22 28.11
C MET A 1 15.77 -25.08 26.88
N SER A 2 14.90 -26.08 26.63
CA SER A 2 14.03 -26.10 25.48
C SER A 2 12.94 -25.01 25.64
N VAL A 3 13.00 -23.98 24.80
CA VAL A 3 11.90 -23.04 24.64
C VAL A 3 10.77 -23.82 24.02
N VAL A 4 9.74 -24.13 24.79
CA VAL A 4 8.46 -24.61 24.27
C VAL A 4 7.87 -23.43 23.50
N GLN A 5 8.05 -23.42 22.20
CA GLN A 5 7.35 -22.50 21.29
C GLN A 5 5.86 -22.84 21.37
N LEU A 6 5.12 -22.02 22.09
CA LEU A 6 3.65 -22.05 22.06
C LEU A 6 3.24 -21.75 20.63
N ALA A 7 2.46 -22.66 20.03
CA ALA A 7 1.82 -22.39 18.72
C ALA A 7 1.01 -21.08 18.84
N PRO A 8 1.04 -20.23 17.81
CA PRO A 8 0.29 -18.98 17.81
C PRO A 8 -1.19 -19.28 18.18
N GLN A 9 -1.65 -18.64 19.24
CA GLN A 9 -3.02 -18.84 19.71
C GLN A 9 -3.96 -18.22 18.67
N MET A 10 -4.99 -18.99 18.28
CA MET A 10 -6.12 -18.43 17.52
C MET A 10 -6.76 -17.31 18.34
N PRO A 11 -7.37 -16.30 17.68
CA PRO A 11 -7.80 -15.07 18.37
C PRO A 11 -8.82 -15.33 19.48
N ILE A 12 -8.68 -14.54 20.54
CA ILE A 12 -9.59 -14.48 21.68
C ILE A 12 -11.00 -14.10 21.20
N GLU A 13 -12.04 -14.57 21.91
CA GLU A 13 -13.45 -14.22 21.70
C GLU A 13 -13.64 -12.71 21.40
N ILE A 14 -14.51 -12.43 20.44
CA ILE A 14 -14.87 -11.05 20.08
C ILE A 14 -15.99 -10.61 20.99
N GLU A 15 -15.71 -9.62 21.82
CA GLU A 15 -16.71 -9.02 22.71
C GLU A 15 -17.63 -8.06 21.95
N SER A 16 -18.91 -8.04 22.34
CA SER A 16 -19.88 -7.08 21.83
C SER A 16 -19.49 -5.66 22.26
N ARG A 17 -19.48 -4.73 21.32
CA ARG A 17 -19.28 -3.30 21.55
C ARG A 17 -20.56 -2.49 21.35
N TRP A 18 -21.70 -3.17 21.32
CA TRP A 18 -22.99 -2.51 21.15
C TRP A 18 -23.35 -1.69 22.37
N ASP A 19 -23.68 -0.41 22.16
CA ASP A 19 -24.17 0.51 23.19
C ASP A 19 -25.65 0.82 22.93
N ASP A 20 -26.54 0.34 23.78
CA ASP A 20 -27.98 0.55 23.67
C ASP A 20 -28.39 2.02 23.84
N ALA A 21 -27.73 2.76 24.73
CA ALA A 21 -28.03 4.16 24.95
C ALA A 21 -27.64 5.04 23.76
N HIS A 22 -26.54 4.70 23.08
CA HIS A 22 -26.15 5.32 21.84
C HIS A 22 -27.10 4.93 20.70
N ALA A 23 -27.36 3.65 20.52
CA ALA A 23 -28.17 3.10 19.43
C ALA A 23 -29.62 3.66 19.46
N ALA A 24 -30.21 3.86 20.66
CA ALA A 24 -31.56 4.41 20.81
C ALA A 24 -31.75 5.86 20.32
N ARG A 25 -30.64 6.58 20.05
CA ARG A 25 -30.67 7.98 19.58
C ARG A 25 -30.53 8.09 18.07
N LEU A 26 -30.21 6.99 17.41
CA LEU A 26 -29.87 6.97 15.98
C LEU A 26 -31.12 6.75 15.12
N SER A 27 -31.18 7.40 13.99
CA SER A 27 -32.12 7.06 12.92
C SER A 27 -31.83 5.65 12.35
N PRO A 28 -32.76 5.01 11.65
CA PRO A 28 -32.53 3.67 11.09
C PRO A 28 -31.28 3.58 10.17
N ALA A 29 -30.99 4.61 9.39
CA ALA A 29 -29.81 4.66 8.54
C ALA A 29 -28.50 4.85 9.35
N GLU A 30 -28.52 5.72 10.37
CA GLU A 30 -27.38 5.89 11.28
C GLU A 30 -27.15 4.64 12.14
N LEU A 31 -28.20 3.92 12.52
CA LEU A 31 -28.09 2.66 13.23
C LEU A 31 -27.45 1.56 12.36
N LEU A 32 -27.77 1.52 11.06
CA LEU A 32 -27.08 0.66 10.10
C LEU A 32 -25.60 1.05 9.99
N LEU A 33 -25.28 2.35 9.90
CA LEU A 33 -23.89 2.83 9.86
C LEU A 33 -23.13 2.45 11.13
N TYR A 34 -23.73 2.63 12.30
CA TYR A 34 -23.15 2.25 13.59
C TYR A 34 -22.78 0.76 13.61
N ARG A 35 -23.71 -0.12 13.23
CA ARG A 35 -23.46 -1.56 13.10
C ARG A 35 -22.32 -1.86 12.13
N SER A 36 -22.32 -1.20 10.99
CA SER A 36 -21.28 -1.38 9.97
C SER A 36 -19.89 -1.02 10.49
N ASN A 37 -19.78 0.12 11.19
CA ASN A 37 -18.52 0.57 11.75
C ASN A 37 -18.03 -0.35 12.88
N LEU A 38 -18.93 -0.86 13.73
CA LEU A 38 -18.57 -1.84 14.76
C LEU A 38 -17.99 -3.12 14.13
N LEU A 39 -18.67 -3.68 13.12
CA LEU A 39 -18.21 -4.90 12.43
C LEU A 39 -16.90 -4.66 11.66
N GLY A 40 -16.78 -3.57 10.93
CA GLY A 40 -15.60 -3.26 10.12
C GLY A 40 -14.37 -2.83 10.92
N SER A 41 -14.53 -2.40 12.18
CA SER A 41 -13.43 -1.96 13.04
C SER A 41 -12.58 -3.11 13.58
N ASP A 42 -13.05 -4.35 13.52
CA ASP A 42 -12.35 -5.54 13.99
C ASP A 42 -11.96 -6.45 12.82
N LYS A 43 -10.65 -6.57 12.57
CA LYS A 43 -10.09 -7.37 11.45
C LYS A 43 -10.31 -8.88 11.62
N ARG A 44 -10.74 -9.34 12.79
CA ARG A 44 -11.14 -10.74 13.02
C ARG A 44 -12.53 -11.04 12.44
N ILE A 45 -13.35 -9.98 12.22
CA ILE A 45 -14.70 -10.06 11.65
C ILE A 45 -14.67 -9.97 10.13
N THR A 46 -13.88 -9.02 9.61
CA THR A 46 -13.74 -8.84 8.17
C THR A 46 -12.42 -8.15 7.82
N ASN A 47 -11.89 -8.42 6.62
CA ASN A 47 -10.69 -7.81 6.09
C ASN A 47 -10.96 -6.36 5.57
N PHE A 48 -9.90 -5.66 5.18
CA PHE A 48 -9.99 -4.29 4.66
C PHE A 48 -10.84 -4.24 3.38
N GLY A 49 -11.89 -3.42 3.41
CA GLY A 49 -12.79 -3.23 2.27
C GLY A 49 -13.73 -4.41 1.99
N GLY A 50 -13.53 -5.56 2.66
CA GLY A 50 -14.40 -6.73 2.56
C GLY A 50 -15.68 -6.56 3.38
N GLY A 51 -16.60 -7.51 3.17
CA GLY A 51 -17.89 -7.54 3.83
C GLY A 51 -18.86 -6.43 3.39
N ASN A 52 -20.13 -6.68 3.66
CA ASN A 52 -21.25 -5.77 3.37
C ASN A 52 -22.28 -5.83 4.48
N THR A 53 -22.98 -4.73 4.71
CA THR A 53 -24.12 -4.65 5.62
C THR A 53 -25.29 -4.01 4.93
N SER A 54 -26.51 -4.36 5.34
CA SER A 54 -27.71 -3.74 4.79
C SER A 54 -28.87 -3.65 5.80
N ALA A 55 -29.80 -2.76 5.49
CA ALA A 55 -31.10 -2.69 6.14
C ALA A 55 -32.18 -2.34 5.13
N LYS A 56 -33.36 -2.93 5.28
CA LYS A 56 -34.60 -2.53 4.57
C LYS A 56 -35.32 -1.55 5.45
N ILE A 57 -35.38 -0.29 5.00
CA ILE A 57 -35.88 0.84 5.79
C ILE A 57 -37.12 1.43 5.09
N ARG A 58 -38.13 1.82 5.87
CA ARG A 58 -39.28 2.60 5.37
C ARG A 58 -38.84 4.06 5.22
N GLU A 59 -39.01 4.59 4.03
CA GLU A 59 -38.65 5.95 3.67
C GLU A 59 -39.81 6.64 2.97
N LYS A 60 -39.84 7.98 3.02
CA LYS A 60 -40.79 8.76 2.22
C LYS A 60 -40.17 9.03 0.84
N ASP A 61 -40.87 8.64 -0.21
CA ASP A 61 -40.49 8.97 -1.57
C ASP A 61 -40.42 10.50 -1.73
N PRO A 62 -39.29 11.05 -2.20
CA PRO A 62 -39.10 12.51 -2.28
C PRO A 62 -39.98 13.23 -3.26
N LEU A 63 -40.59 12.53 -4.23
CA LEU A 63 -41.46 13.12 -5.25
C LEU A 63 -42.93 12.95 -4.91
N THR A 64 -43.33 11.78 -4.41
CA THR A 64 -44.74 11.45 -4.19
C THR A 64 -45.15 11.58 -2.72
N GLY A 65 -44.22 11.61 -1.80
CA GLY A 65 -44.45 11.56 -0.33
C GLY A 65 -44.99 10.21 0.17
N ALA A 66 -45.11 9.20 -0.69
CA ALA A 66 -45.58 7.87 -0.32
C ALA A 66 -44.49 7.14 0.51
N GLU A 67 -44.94 6.32 1.48
CA GLU A 67 -44.02 5.42 2.19
C GLU A 67 -43.62 4.25 1.29
N VAL A 68 -42.31 4.06 1.11
CA VAL A 68 -41.71 3.01 0.29
C VAL A 68 -40.66 2.23 1.08
N GLU A 69 -40.45 0.98 0.70
CA GLU A 69 -39.38 0.16 1.25
C GLU A 69 -38.10 0.39 0.45
N VAL A 70 -37.03 0.78 1.14
CA VAL A 70 -35.73 1.09 0.54
C VAL A 70 -34.67 0.16 1.12
N LEU A 71 -33.91 -0.49 0.23
CA LEU A 71 -32.71 -1.25 0.62
C LEU A 71 -31.55 -0.25 0.76
N TRP A 72 -31.06 -0.10 1.95
CA TRP A 72 -29.77 0.51 2.26
C TRP A 72 -28.72 -0.59 2.28
N VAL A 73 -27.73 -0.55 1.41
CA VAL A 73 -26.66 -1.57 1.32
C VAL A 73 -25.32 -0.88 1.06
N LYS A 74 -24.26 -1.38 1.67
CA LYS A 74 -22.89 -0.84 1.41
C LYS A 74 -22.61 -0.84 -0.09
N GLY A 75 -22.27 0.34 -0.60
CA GLY A 75 -21.88 0.54 -2.00
C GLY A 75 -20.52 -0.09 -2.33
N SER A 76 -20.23 -0.17 -3.62
CA SER A 76 -18.97 -0.74 -4.11
C SER A 76 -17.75 0.06 -3.65
N GLY A 77 -16.75 -0.63 -3.11
CA GLY A 77 -15.53 -0.04 -2.56
C GLY A 77 -15.73 0.61 -1.19
N GLY A 78 -14.66 0.98 -0.54
CA GLY A 78 -14.67 1.54 0.80
C GLY A 78 -14.64 0.49 1.91
N ASP A 79 -14.10 0.89 3.05
CA ASP A 79 -13.94 0.04 4.23
C ASP A 79 -15.12 0.21 5.18
N LEU A 80 -15.65 -0.90 5.70
CA LEU A 80 -16.80 -0.88 6.63
C LEU A 80 -16.51 -0.10 7.91
N GLY A 81 -15.28 -0.22 8.44
CA GLY A 81 -14.90 0.39 9.71
C GLY A 81 -14.82 1.92 9.69
N THR A 82 -14.62 2.51 8.52
CA THR A 82 -14.37 3.96 8.35
C THR A 82 -15.40 4.66 7.45
N MET A 83 -16.37 3.91 6.91
CA MET A 83 -17.38 4.48 6.03
C MET A 83 -18.30 5.48 6.75
N LYS A 84 -18.93 6.35 5.96
CA LYS A 84 -19.96 7.30 6.37
C LYS A 84 -21.29 6.97 5.68
N LEU A 85 -22.35 7.72 5.95
CA LEU A 85 -23.68 7.49 5.35
C LEU A 85 -23.65 7.50 3.80
N ASP A 86 -22.82 8.32 3.20
CA ASP A 86 -22.60 8.37 1.75
C ASP A 86 -21.89 7.12 1.18
N GLY A 87 -21.44 6.22 2.02
CA GLY A 87 -20.93 4.90 1.65
C GLY A 87 -22.01 3.89 1.27
N PHE A 88 -23.27 4.16 1.55
CA PHE A 88 -24.39 3.29 1.17
C PHE A 88 -24.95 3.64 -0.18
N SER A 89 -25.38 2.62 -0.91
CA SER A 89 -26.34 2.72 -2.02
C SER A 89 -27.74 2.46 -1.48
N THR A 90 -28.72 3.23 -2.00
CA THR A 90 -30.13 3.13 -1.63
C THR A 90 -30.96 2.78 -2.86
N LEU A 91 -31.79 1.71 -2.76
CA LEU A 91 -32.58 1.20 -3.87
C LEU A 91 -34.05 0.99 -3.46
N TYR A 92 -34.98 1.38 -4.33
CA TYR A 92 -36.37 0.98 -4.18
C TYR A 92 -36.50 -0.55 -4.22
N MET A 93 -37.01 -1.16 -3.17
CA MET A 93 -37.17 -2.61 -3.13
C MET A 93 -38.15 -3.14 -4.19
N GLU A 94 -39.18 -2.38 -4.53
CA GLU A 94 -40.13 -2.75 -5.59
C GLU A 94 -39.41 -2.85 -6.95
N LYS A 95 -38.61 -1.84 -7.31
CA LYS A 95 -37.83 -1.84 -8.57
C LYS A 95 -36.78 -2.94 -8.56
N PHE A 96 -36.13 -3.15 -7.42
CA PHE A 96 -35.14 -4.20 -7.27
C PHE A 96 -35.72 -5.59 -7.49
N ARG A 97 -36.91 -5.89 -6.88
CA ARG A 97 -37.62 -7.15 -7.10
C ARG A 97 -38.02 -7.36 -8.58
N ALA A 98 -38.29 -6.29 -9.32
CA ALA A 98 -38.64 -6.38 -10.75
C ALA A 98 -37.47 -6.90 -11.61
N LEU A 99 -36.22 -6.84 -11.13
CA LEU A 99 -35.03 -7.37 -11.83
C LEU A 99 -35.09 -8.89 -12.03
N GLU A 100 -35.90 -9.60 -11.26
CA GLU A 100 -36.05 -11.06 -11.37
C GLU A 100 -36.49 -11.51 -12.78
N LYS A 101 -37.29 -10.70 -13.46
CA LYS A 101 -37.69 -10.94 -14.86
C LYS A 101 -36.49 -10.95 -15.81
N PHE A 102 -35.55 -10.01 -15.60
CA PHE A 102 -34.33 -9.91 -16.41
C PHE A 102 -33.34 -11.04 -16.11
N TYR A 103 -33.26 -11.48 -14.83
CA TYR A 103 -32.47 -12.63 -14.45
C TYR A 103 -32.92 -13.88 -15.20
N GLY A 104 -34.20 -14.20 -15.18
CA GLY A 104 -34.77 -15.36 -15.89
C GLY A 104 -34.52 -15.31 -17.39
N ALA A 105 -34.69 -14.14 -18.03
CA ALA A 105 -34.42 -13.95 -19.45
C ALA A 105 -32.94 -14.10 -19.82
N SER A 106 -32.01 -13.56 -19.02
CA SER A 106 -30.57 -13.68 -19.25
C SER A 106 -30.10 -15.12 -19.12
N LYS A 107 -30.57 -15.84 -18.11
CA LYS A 107 -30.24 -17.26 -17.89
C LYS A 107 -30.75 -18.15 -19.04
N ALA A 108 -31.96 -17.92 -19.50
CA ALA A 108 -32.53 -18.62 -20.65
C ALA A 108 -31.78 -18.34 -21.97
N GLY A 109 -31.21 -17.13 -22.10
CA GLY A 109 -30.40 -16.70 -23.25
C GLY A 109 -28.92 -17.11 -23.20
N GLY A 110 -28.48 -17.85 -22.16
CA GLY A 110 -27.08 -18.31 -22.00
C GLY A 110 -26.09 -17.17 -21.74
N LYS A 111 -26.56 -15.99 -21.28
CA LYS A 111 -25.73 -14.83 -20.92
C LYS A 111 -25.42 -14.87 -19.41
N ASP A 112 -24.27 -14.29 -19.04
CA ASP A 112 -23.97 -14.04 -17.63
C ASP A 112 -25.04 -13.10 -17.04
N PRO A 113 -25.85 -13.54 -16.05
CA PRO A 113 -26.91 -12.70 -15.50
C PRO A 113 -26.38 -11.44 -14.84
N ASP A 114 -25.23 -11.48 -14.17
CA ASP A 114 -24.70 -10.35 -13.42
C ASP A 114 -24.22 -9.22 -14.34
N SER A 115 -23.58 -9.55 -15.45
CA SER A 115 -23.20 -8.57 -16.48
C SER A 115 -24.41 -7.84 -17.07
N ALA A 116 -25.58 -8.50 -17.13
CA ALA A 116 -26.83 -7.90 -17.60
C ALA A 116 -27.54 -7.07 -16.51
N LEU A 117 -27.49 -7.52 -15.24
CA LEU A 117 -28.28 -6.96 -14.15
C LEU A 117 -27.60 -5.81 -13.41
N VAL A 118 -26.27 -5.87 -13.21
CA VAL A 118 -25.55 -4.83 -12.46
C VAL A 118 -25.73 -3.42 -13.05
N PRO A 119 -25.72 -3.20 -14.38
CA PRO A 119 -26.03 -1.89 -14.96
C PRO A 119 -27.45 -1.40 -14.62
N LEU A 120 -28.41 -2.31 -14.40
CA LEU A 120 -29.78 -1.97 -14.09
C LEU A 120 -29.97 -1.50 -12.64
N TYR A 121 -29.03 -1.75 -11.73
CA TYR A 121 -29.13 -1.28 -10.34
C TYR A 121 -29.24 0.25 -10.27
N ALA A 122 -28.62 0.99 -11.19
CA ALA A 122 -28.75 2.44 -11.27
C ALA A 122 -30.21 2.90 -11.47
N HIS A 123 -31.04 2.12 -12.18
CA HIS A 123 -32.46 2.41 -12.38
C HIS A 123 -33.34 2.09 -11.17
N CYS A 124 -32.79 1.36 -10.19
CA CYS A 124 -33.46 1.09 -8.93
C CYS A 124 -33.14 2.14 -7.87
N ALA A 125 -32.23 3.08 -8.12
CA ALA A 125 -31.77 4.04 -7.13
C ALA A 125 -32.92 4.87 -6.53
N PHE A 126 -32.91 4.98 -5.19
CA PHE A 126 -33.84 5.81 -4.41
C PHE A 126 -33.31 7.25 -4.33
N ASN A 127 -32.03 7.42 -4.01
CA ASN A 127 -31.32 8.69 -3.96
C ASN A 127 -30.25 8.81 -5.05
N LEU A 128 -29.65 10.00 -5.18
CA LEU A 128 -28.42 10.22 -5.96
C LEU A 128 -27.24 9.58 -5.21
N ASN A 129 -27.10 8.27 -5.37
CA ASN A 129 -26.07 7.51 -4.64
C ASN A 129 -24.66 7.91 -5.08
N PRO A 130 -23.78 8.39 -4.17
CA PRO A 130 -22.39 8.74 -4.51
C PRO A 130 -21.56 7.52 -4.92
N ARG A 131 -22.01 6.31 -4.48
CA ARG A 131 -21.39 5.03 -4.81
C ARG A 131 -22.39 4.13 -5.52
N ALA A 132 -21.88 3.38 -6.51
CA ALA A 132 -22.67 2.36 -7.18
C ALA A 132 -23.03 1.22 -6.22
N ALA A 133 -24.16 0.57 -6.44
CA ALA A 133 -24.53 -0.64 -5.71
C ALA A 133 -23.47 -1.74 -5.92
N SER A 134 -23.18 -2.49 -4.86
CA SER A 134 -22.24 -3.61 -4.89
C SER A 134 -22.86 -4.78 -5.68
N ILE A 135 -21.99 -5.65 -6.20
CA ILE A 135 -22.39 -6.92 -6.79
C ILE A 135 -23.11 -7.84 -5.78
N ASP A 136 -22.82 -7.67 -4.49
CA ASP A 136 -23.48 -8.41 -3.41
C ASP A 136 -24.88 -7.89 -3.09
N THR A 137 -25.32 -6.79 -3.72
CA THR A 137 -26.66 -6.22 -3.48
C THR A 137 -27.78 -7.26 -3.57
N PRO A 138 -27.80 -8.22 -4.51
CA PRO A 138 -28.82 -9.27 -4.55
C PRO A 138 -28.84 -10.18 -3.32
N LEU A 139 -27.68 -10.46 -2.74
CA LEU A 139 -27.55 -11.30 -1.55
C LEU A 139 -28.21 -10.64 -0.32
N HIS A 140 -28.24 -9.32 -0.29
CA HIS A 140 -28.91 -8.53 0.74
C HIS A 140 -30.38 -8.27 0.43
N GLY A 141 -30.70 -7.97 -0.82
CA GLY A 141 -32.05 -7.61 -1.25
C GLY A 141 -33.02 -8.81 -1.28
N LEU A 142 -32.54 -9.98 -1.71
CA LEU A 142 -33.37 -11.17 -1.91
C LEU A 142 -33.62 -11.98 -0.62
N VAL A 143 -32.77 -11.87 0.40
CA VAL A 143 -33.02 -12.46 1.72
C VAL A 143 -34.20 -11.73 2.38
N ASP A 144 -35.25 -12.48 2.77
CA ASP A 144 -36.45 -11.91 3.36
C ASP A 144 -36.28 -11.64 4.88
N ARG A 145 -35.36 -10.73 5.21
CA ARG A 145 -35.06 -10.22 6.56
C ARG A 145 -34.72 -8.74 6.47
N ALA A 146 -35.03 -8.03 7.54
CA ALA A 146 -34.84 -6.57 7.60
C ALA A 146 -33.36 -6.17 7.60
N HIS A 147 -32.52 -6.92 8.31
CA HIS A 147 -31.09 -6.65 8.46
C HIS A 147 -30.27 -7.85 8.02
N VAL A 148 -29.23 -7.60 7.20
CA VAL A 148 -28.34 -8.64 6.65
C VAL A 148 -26.89 -8.14 6.75
N ASP A 149 -26.02 -9.00 7.27
CA ASP A 149 -24.57 -8.79 7.31
C ASP A 149 -23.86 -9.89 6.51
N HIS A 150 -22.88 -9.51 5.75
CA HIS A 150 -21.95 -10.40 5.02
C HIS A 150 -20.53 -10.09 5.47
N MET A 151 -19.83 -11.08 6.05
CA MET A 151 -18.51 -10.91 6.63
C MET A 151 -17.55 -11.98 6.16
N HIS A 152 -16.24 -11.66 6.21
CA HIS A 152 -15.14 -12.53 5.80
C HIS A 152 -14.19 -12.85 6.98
N PRO A 153 -14.68 -13.46 8.09
CA PRO A 153 -13.81 -13.80 9.21
C PRO A 153 -12.99 -15.05 8.91
N ASP A 154 -11.69 -15.01 9.21
CA ASP A 154 -10.75 -16.10 8.93
C ASP A 154 -11.25 -17.46 9.45
N ALA A 155 -11.86 -17.50 10.64
CA ALA A 155 -12.38 -18.73 11.24
C ALA A 155 -13.50 -19.37 10.40
N LEU A 156 -14.44 -18.57 9.88
CA LEU A 156 -15.52 -19.09 9.06
C LEU A 156 -15.03 -19.45 7.65
N ILE A 157 -14.12 -18.66 7.08
CA ILE A 157 -13.53 -19.02 5.78
C ILE A 157 -12.71 -20.29 5.91
N ALA A 158 -12.02 -20.55 7.04
CA ALA A 158 -11.29 -21.79 7.27
C ALA A 158 -12.24 -23.02 7.23
N ILE A 159 -13.42 -22.91 7.86
CA ILE A 159 -14.46 -23.94 7.78
C ILE A 159 -14.99 -24.05 6.34
N ALA A 160 -15.28 -22.92 5.71
CA ALA A 160 -15.81 -22.83 4.35
C ALA A 160 -14.85 -23.38 3.28
N ALA A 161 -13.53 -23.28 3.52
CA ALA A 161 -12.45 -23.74 2.65
C ALA A 161 -11.91 -25.14 3.03
N SER A 162 -12.58 -25.84 3.93
CA SER A 162 -12.27 -27.22 4.30
C SER A 162 -12.93 -28.21 3.34
N ALA A 163 -12.30 -29.36 3.11
CA ALA A 163 -12.86 -30.43 2.28
C ALA A 163 -14.23 -30.89 2.75
N ASP A 164 -14.44 -30.87 4.07
CA ASP A 164 -15.67 -31.32 4.76
C ASP A 164 -16.53 -30.13 5.21
N SER A 165 -16.48 -28.99 4.51
CA SER A 165 -17.09 -27.71 4.89
C SER A 165 -18.56 -27.85 5.33
N GLN A 166 -19.39 -28.60 4.59
CA GLN A 166 -20.79 -28.80 4.92
C GLN A 166 -20.96 -29.58 6.25
N THR A 167 -20.22 -30.67 6.42
CA THR A 167 -20.25 -31.50 7.62
C THR A 167 -19.77 -30.70 8.86
N LEU A 168 -18.68 -29.95 8.70
CA LEU A 168 -18.16 -29.09 9.76
C LEU A 168 -19.16 -27.99 10.17
N THR A 169 -19.84 -27.40 9.20
CA THR A 169 -20.90 -26.40 9.47
C THR A 169 -22.02 -27.00 10.30
N GLU A 170 -22.47 -28.22 9.94
CA GLU A 170 -23.51 -28.92 10.67
C GLU A 170 -23.06 -29.33 12.09
N GLN A 171 -21.83 -29.80 12.25
CA GLN A 171 -21.26 -30.18 13.56
C GLN A 171 -21.12 -28.97 14.51
N ILE A 172 -20.75 -27.81 14.01
CA ILE A 172 -20.50 -26.63 14.83
C ILE A 172 -21.81 -25.91 15.19
N PHE A 173 -22.74 -25.83 14.24
CA PHE A 173 -23.90 -24.95 14.36
C PHE A 173 -25.24 -25.69 14.39
N GLY A 174 -25.26 -27.00 14.11
CA GLY A 174 -26.50 -27.75 13.97
C GLY A 174 -27.40 -27.17 12.87
N GLY A 175 -28.70 -27.13 13.15
CA GLY A 175 -29.70 -26.58 12.22
C GLY A 175 -29.89 -25.07 12.26
N GLU A 176 -29.06 -24.30 13.01
CA GLU A 176 -29.19 -22.85 13.13
C GLU A 176 -28.57 -22.09 11.96
N ILE A 177 -27.54 -22.67 11.30
CA ILE A 177 -26.79 -22.06 10.22
C ILE A 177 -26.89 -22.99 9.00
N GLY A 178 -27.27 -22.39 7.86
CA GLY A 178 -27.30 -23.10 6.58
C GLY A 178 -25.91 -23.21 5.96
N TRP A 179 -25.82 -24.00 4.89
CA TRP A 179 -24.62 -24.10 4.05
C TRP A 179 -25.02 -24.07 2.58
N LEU A 180 -24.22 -23.36 1.77
CA LEU A 180 -24.35 -23.36 0.31
C LEU A 180 -23.02 -23.71 -0.33
N PRO A 181 -23.05 -24.55 -1.40
CA PRO A 181 -21.85 -24.84 -2.18
C PRO A 181 -21.32 -23.55 -2.84
N TRP A 182 -20.09 -23.63 -3.33
CA TRP A 182 -19.49 -22.51 -4.06
C TRP A 182 -20.39 -22.04 -5.22
N ILE A 183 -20.72 -20.80 -5.20
CA ILE A 183 -21.41 -20.06 -6.27
C ILE A 183 -20.74 -18.68 -6.31
N ARG A 184 -20.36 -18.24 -7.50
CA ARG A 184 -19.80 -16.90 -7.68
C ARG A 184 -20.72 -15.83 -7.08
N PRO A 185 -20.19 -14.82 -6.35
CA PRO A 185 -21.00 -13.69 -5.85
C PRO A 185 -21.84 -13.06 -6.95
N GLY A 186 -23.10 -12.73 -6.67
CA GLY A 186 -23.99 -12.11 -7.64
C GLY A 186 -25.45 -12.55 -7.47
N TYR A 187 -26.26 -12.33 -8.49
CA TYR A 187 -27.71 -12.52 -8.42
C TYR A 187 -28.10 -13.98 -8.15
N GLU A 188 -27.41 -14.94 -8.77
CA GLU A 188 -27.70 -16.38 -8.60
C GLU A 188 -27.49 -16.83 -7.14
N LEU A 189 -26.39 -16.40 -6.50
CA LEU A 189 -26.14 -16.70 -5.11
C LEU A 189 -27.22 -16.07 -4.22
N GLY A 190 -27.71 -14.87 -4.53
CA GLY A 190 -28.83 -14.23 -3.85
C GLY A 190 -30.13 -15.03 -3.95
N VAL A 191 -30.43 -15.60 -5.11
CA VAL A 191 -31.58 -16.51 -5.31
C VAL A 191 -31.43 -17.76 -4.45
N LYS A 192 -30.24 -18.37 -4.39
CA LYS A 192 -29.99 -19.56 -3.56
C LYS A 192 -30.07 -19.26 -2.07
N LEU A 193 -29.64 -18.10 -1.61
CA LEU A 193 -29.84 -17.67 -0.24
C LEU A 193 -31.32 -17.49 0.10
N ARG A 194 -32.11 -16.90 -0.81
CA ARG A 194 -33.56 -16.79 -0.65
C ARG A 194 -34.23 -18.16 -0.56
N GLU A 195 -33.92 -19.08 -1.47
CA GLU A 195 -34.42 -20.46 -1.44
C GLU A 195 -34.11 -21.17 -0.11
N LEU A 196 -32.87 -21.00 0.39
CA LEU A 196 -32.42 -21.57 1.66
C LEU A 196 -33.22 -20.99 2.86
N THR A 197 -33.42 -19.68 2.90
CA THR A 197 -34.16 -19.02 3.99
C THR A 197 -35.65 -19.34 3.96
N GLN A 198 -36.24 -19.49 2.79
CA GLN A 198 -37.66 -19.90 2.62
C GLN A 198 -37.86 -21.35 3.05
N LYS A 199 -36.91 -22.24 2.72
CA LYS A 199 -36.96 -23.67 3.11
C LYS A 199 -36.81 -23.84 4.64
N ASN A 200 -36.00 -23.02 5.28
CA ASN A 200 -35.78 -23.04 6.71
C ASN A 200 -35.78 -21.62 7.30
N PRO A 201 -36.97 -21.06 7.68
CA PRO A 201 -37.10 -19.71 8.20
C PRO A 201 -36.42 -19.47 9.57
N LYS A 202 -36.02 -20.52 10.28
CA LYS A 202 -35.35 -20.44 11.60
C LYS A 202 -33.84 -20.16 11.48
N LEU A 203 -33.26 -20.25 10.29
CA LEU A 203 -31.84 -19.98 10.10
C LEU A 203 -31.50 -18.55 10.52
N LYS A 204 -30.37 -18.41 11.20
CA LYS A 204 -29.77 -17.11 11.59
C LYS A 204 -28.70 -16.63 10.59
N GLY A 205 -28.24 -17.53 9.72
CA GLY A 205 -27.20 -17.25 8.75
C GLY A 205 -26.89 -18.44 7.85
N ALA A 206 -25.89 -18.28 7.01
CA ALA A 206 -25.35 -19.35 6.14
C ALA A 206 -23.84 -19.22 5.97
N VAL A 207 -23.13 -20.33 6.00
CA VAL A 207 -21.76 -20.46 5.53
C VAL A 207 -21.79 -20.68 4.03
N LEU A 208 -21.02 -19.90 3.30
CA LEU A 208 -20.82 -20.05 1.85
C LEU A 208 -19.48 -20.73 1.60
N GLU A 209 -19.47 -21.88 0.94
CA GLU A 209 -18.25 -22.63 0.63
C GLU A 209 -17.24 -21.72 -0.10
N ALA A 210 -15.99 -21.75 0.34
CA ALA A 210 -14.88 -20.97 -0.21
C ALA A 210 -15.15 -19.45 -0.32
N HIS A 211 -16.02 -18.88 0.55
CA HIS A 211 -16.40 -17.46 0.45
C HIS A 211 -16.41 -16.78 1.82
N GLY A 212 -17.42 -17.06 2.65
CA GLY A 212 -17.59 -16.36 3.93
C GLY A 212 -18.90 -16.65 4.63
N LEU A 213 -19.39 -15.67 5.41
CA LEU A 213 -20.55 -15.78 6.27
C LEU A 213 -21.64 -14.77 5.87
N PHE A 214 -22.87 -15.22 5.76
CA PHE A 214 -24.06 -14.36 5.81
C PHE A 214 -24.83 -14.58 7.10
N THR A 215 -25.28 -13.48 7.72
CA THR A 215 -26.16 -13.48 8.91
C THR A 215 -27.30 -12.51 8.70
N TRP A 216 -28.40 -12.72 9.41
CA TRP A 216 -29.57 -11.88 9.31
C TRP A 216 -30.41 -11.89 10.59
N ALA A 217 -31.22 -10.84 10.76
CA ALA A 217 -32.23 -10.74 11.80
C ALA A 217 -33.28 -9.69 11.42
N ASP A 218 -34.34 -9.61 12.27
CA ASP A 218 -35.41 -8.64 12.10
C ASP A 218 -35.10 -7.27 12.73
N ASN A 219 -34.01 -7.16 13.51
CA ASN A 219 -33.51 -5.90 14.05
C ASN A 219 -31.98 -5.83 14.01
N SER A 220 -31.45 -4.59 14.05
CA SER A 220 -30.02 -4.30 13.86
C SER A 220 -29.14 -4.95 14.93
N ARG A 221 -29.52 -4.88 16.20
CA ARG A 221 -28.77 -5.47 17.33
C ARG A 221 -28.68 -6.99 17.19
N ALA A 222 -29.82 -7.65 16.96
CA ALA A 222 -29.86 -9.10 16.84
C ALA A 222 -29.03 -9.59 15.64
N CYS A 223 -28.99 -8.84 14.53
CA CYS A 223 -28.12 -9.15 13.38
C CYS A 223 -26.64 -9.07 13.78
N TYR A 224 -26.23 -7.99 14.45
CA TYR A 224 -24.87 -7.82 14.98
C TYR A 224 -24.45 -8.95 15.92
N GLU A 225 -25.30 -9.24 16.93
CA GLU A 225 -25.02 -10.28 17.94
C GLU A 225 -24.96 -11.68 17.29
N ASN A 226 -25.84 -11.97 16.32
CA ASN A 226 -25.79 -13.22 15.57
C ASN A 226 -24.46 -13.38 14.83
N THR A 227 -23.96 -12.29 14.22
CA THR A 227 -22.67 -12.29 13.51
C THR A 227 -21.53 -12.64 14.47
N LEU A 228 -21.48 -11.99 15.65
CA LEU A 228 -20.44 -12.25 16.65
C LEU A 228 -20.54 -13.67 17.25
N ASP A 229 -21.74 -14.13 17.62
CA ASP A 229 -21.95 -15.48 18.17
C ASP A 229 -21.42 -16.56 17.22
N ILE A 230 -21.78 -16.47 15.94
CA ILE A 230 -21.37 -17.44 14.93
C ILE A 230 -19.86 -17.45 14.74
N ILE A 231 -19.23 -16.27 14.67
CA ILE A 231 -17.77 -16.16 14.54
C ILE A 231 -17.06 -16.72 15.77
N ASN A 232 -17.54 -16.40 16.96
CA ASN A 232 -16.95 -16.85 18.22
C ASN A 232 -17.08 -18.38 18.38
N ARG A 233 -18.22 -18.97 18.03
CA ARG A 233 -18.42 -20.43 18.06
C ARG A 233 -17.48 -21.14 17.09
N ALA A 234 -17.33 -20.63 15.87
CA ALA A 234 -16.37 -21.16 14.91
C ALA A 234 -14.93 -21.09 15.43
N THR A 235 -14.54 -19.92 15.95
CA THR A 235 -13.19 -19.67 16.49
C THR A 235 -12.89 -20.60 17.66
N LEU A 236 -13.82 -20.73 18.60
CA LEU A 236 -13.69 -21.61 19.76
C LEU A 236 -13.56 -23.08 19.34
N TRP A 237 -14.41 -23.52 18.43
CA TRP A 237 -14.40 -24.89 17.90
C TRP A 237 -13.06 -25.21 17.21
N LEU A 238 -12.59 -24.34 16.31
CA LEU A 238 -11.31 -24.49 15.63
C LEU A 238 -10.15 -24.52 16.63
N THR A 239 -10.15 -23.60 17.61
CA THR A 239 -9.12 -23.54 18.66
C THR A 239 -9.02 -24.84 19.45
N GLN A 240 -10.17 -25.42 19.81
CA GLN A 240 -10.23 -26.69 20.55
C GLN A 240 -9.71 -27.85 19.73
N HIS A 241 -10.07 -27.93 18.43
CA HIS A 241 -9.71 -29.04 17.55
C HIS A 241 -8.30 -28.91 16.94
N ALA A 242 -7.71 -27.70 16.95
CA ALA A 242 -6.33 -27.46 16.52
C ALA A 242 -5.27 -27.77 17.58
N ARG A 243 -5.68 -28.00 18.85
CA ARG A 243 -4.72 -28.26 19.95
C ARG A 243 -3.79 -29.42 19.64
N GLY A 244 -2.49 -29.20 19.76
CA GLY A 244 -1.44 -30.21 19.52
C GLY A 244 -1.20 -30.56 18.05
N LYS A 245 -1.91 -29.96 17.11
CA LYS A 245 -1.70 -30.17 15.67
C LYS A 245 -0.66 -29.19 15.12
N ARG A 246 -0.01 -29.61 14.05
CA ARG A 246 0.94 -28.78 13.26
C ARG A 246 0.37 -28.63 11.83
N PRO A 247 -0.48 -27.63 11.61
CA PRO A 247 -1.17 -27.48 10.31
C PRO A 247 -0.20 -27.32 9.15
N PHE A 248 0.94 -26.64 9.38
CA PHE A 248 1.99 -26.43 8.37
C PHE A 248 3.09 -27.49 8.39
N GLY A 249 2.93 -28.55 9.18
CA GLY A 249 3.89 -29.65 9.33
C GLY A 249 5.02 -29.34 10.33
N ALA A 250 6.13 -30.06 10.20
CA ALA A 250 7.32 -29.78 11.00
C ALA A 250 8.00 -28.49 10.54
N VAL A 251 8.80 -27.88 11.41
CA VAL A 251 9.62 -26.72 11.03
C VAL A 251 10.75 -27.20 10.11
N ALA A 252 10.67 -26.83 8.85
CA ALA A 252 11.68 -27.14 7.82
C ALA A 252 12.78 -26.06 7.79
N THR A 253 12.42 -24.80 8.04
CA THR A 253 13.38 -23.68 8.05
C THR A 253 13.17 -22.83 9.30
N GLN A 254 14.21 -22.65 10.09
CA GLN A 254 14.21 -21.79 11.27
C GLN A 254 14.17 -20.32 10.84
N ALA A 255 13.35 -19.52 11.54
CA ALA A 255 13.33 -18.08 11.33
C ALA A 255 14.69 -17.45 11.75
N LEU A 256 15.20 -16.57 10.90
CA LEU A 256 16.34 -15.72 11.22
C LEU A 256 15.98 -14.70 12.31
N THR A 257 17.00 -14.09 12.95
CA THR A 257 16.78 -12.95 13.84
C THR A 257 16.15 -11.78 13.08
N ILE A 258 15.45 -10.89 13.78
CA ILE A 258 14.75 -9.76 13.16
C ILE A 258 15.68 -8.89 12.30
N ASP A 259 16.90 -8.63 12.77
CA ASP A 259 17.88 -7.82 12.05
C ASP A 259 18.31 -8.53 10.75
N ARG A 260 18.61 -9.85 10.84
CA ARG A 260 18.98 -10.65 9.66
C ARG A 260 17.84 -10.76 8.65
N ARG A 261 16.58 -10.88 9.10
CA ARG A 261 15.43 -10.87 8.19
C ARG A 261 15.33 -9.55 7.42
N ARG A 262 15.52 -8.41 8.11
CA ARG A 262 15.53 -7.08 7.49
C ARG A 262 16.69 -6.89 6.52
N GLU A 263 17.88 -7.35 6.87
CA GLU A 263 19.05 -7.33 5.99
C GLU A 263 18.80 -8.15 4.70
N VAL A 264 18.26 -9.35 4.82
CA VAL A 264 17.91 -10.19 3.67
C VAL A 264 16.82 -9.50 2.83
N ALA A 265 15.76 -9.00 3.45
CA ALA A 265 14.70 -8.28 2.77
C ALA A 265 15.24 -7.04 2.03
N ALA A 266 16.11 -6.24 2.68
CA ALA A 266 16.75 -5.07 2.07
C ALA A 266 17.63 -5.42 0.87
N ALA A 267 18.21 -6.60 0.86
CA ALA A 267 19.02 -7.07 -0.27
C ALA A 267 18.16 -7.53 -1.46
N ILE A 268 17.11 -8.34 -1.20
CA ILE A 268 16.33 -8.97 -2.28
C ILE A 268 15.20 -8.08 -2.82
N MET A 269 14.59 -7.22 -1.99
CA MET A 269 13.45 -6.38 -2.42
C MET A 269 13.80 -5.43 -3.57
N PRO A 270 14.96 -4.74 -3.57
CA PRO A 270 15.37 -3.93 -4.73
C PRO A 270 15.55 -4.75 -6.01
N ALA A 271 16.11 -5.96 -5.91
CA ALA A 271 16.28 -6.86 -7.07
C ALA A 271 14.93 -7.35 -7.63
N ILE A 272 14.00 -7.76 -6.74
CA ILE A 272 12.62 -8.10 -7.13
C ILE A 272 11.98 -6.91 -7.83
N ARG A 273 12.01 -5.75 -7.19
CA ARG A 273 11.41 -4.51 -7.68
C ARG A 273 11.93 -4.13 -9.06
N GLY A 274 13.23 -4.26 -9.29
CA GLY A 274 13.84 -4.03 -10.58
C GLY A 274 13.31 -4.93 -11.67
N VAL A 275 13.13 -6.23 -11.38
CA VAL A 275 12.59 -7.21 -12.36
C VAL A 275 11.14 -6.92 -12.71
N ILE A 276 10.31 -6.57 -11.72
CA ILE A 276 8.86 -6.36 -11.91
C ILE A 276 8.48 -4.96 -12.38
N SER A 277 9.41 -3.99 -12.27
CA SER A 277 9.23 -2.61 -12.76
C SER A 277 9.78 -2.42 -14.18
N ALA A 278 10.53 -3.37 -14.71
CA ALA A 278 11.02 -3.31 -16.08
C ALA A 278 9.84 -3.30 -17.07
N PRO A 279 9.92 -2.55 -18.16
CA PRO A 279 8.85 -2.47 -19.14
C PRO A 279 8.57 -3.85 -19.74
N ASN A 280 7.30 -4.25 -19.72
CA ASN A 280 6.88 -5.51 -20.31
C ASN A 280 6.94 -5.35 -21.84
N ARG A 281 7.87 -6.05 -22.52
CA ARG A 281 8.10 -5.96 -23.98
C ARG A 281 7.08 -6.74 -24.81
N VAL A 282 5.89 -7.03 -24.28
CA VAL A 282 4.86 -7.76 -25.03
C VAL A 282 4.04 -6.79 -25.88
N GLY A 283 4.44 -6.65 -27.14
CA GLY A 283 3.55 -6.32 -28.25
C GLY A 283 3.07 -4.87 -28.37
N THR A 284 3.94 -3.86 -28.39
CA THR A 284 3.60 -2.55 -28.96
C THR A 284 4.68 -2.11 -29.94
N GLY A 285 4.38 -2.26 -31.19
CA GLY A 285 5.16 -1.64 -32.27
C GLY A 285 4.91 -0.13 -32.28
N THR A 286 5.54 0.61 -31.40
CA THR A 286 5.63 2.07 -31.47
C THR A 286 7.00 2.49 -30.97
N ASP A 287 7.56 3.53 -31.57
CA ASP A 287 8.85 4.16 -31.23
C ASP A 287 8.88 4.83 -29.83
N ALA A 288 7.89 4.56 -28.98
CA ALA A 288 7.84 5.04 -27.61
C ALA A 288 8.82 4.26 -26.73
N GLU A 289 9.78 4.96 -26.13
CA GLU A 289 10.68 4.39 -25.14
C GLU A 289 9.86 3.80 -23.96
N PRO A 290 10.10 2.54 -23.61
CA PRO A 290 9.35 1.92 -22.52
C PRO A 290 9.70 2.59 -21.18
N VAL A 291 8.71 3.15 -20.52
CA VAL A 291 8.85 3.72 -19.17
C VAL A 291 8.64 2.62 -18.14
N PRO A 292 9.51 2.46 -17.13
CA PRO A 292 9.31 1.50 -16.06
C PRO A 292 8.00 1.72 -15.31
N THR A 293 7.27 0.65 -15.05
CA THR A 293 6.08 0.70 -14.17
C THR A 293 6.55 0.50 -12.74
N PHE A 294 6.71 1.58 -11.99
CA PHE A 294 7.22 1.53 -10.63
C PHE A 294 6.27 0.82 -9.68
N LYS A 295 6.83 0.08 -8.73
CA LYS A 295 6.12 -0.64 -7.67
C LYS A 295 6.72 -0.28 -6.32
N VAL A 296 5.92 -0.33 -5.27
CA VAL A 296 6.39 -0.18 -3.88
C VAL A 296 6.25 -1.51 -3.17
N GLY A 297 7.23 -1.86 -2.35
CA GLY A 297 7.24 -3.08 -1.56
C GLY A 297 6.72 -2.87 -0.13
N HIS A 298 6.25 -3.98 0.45
CA HIS A 298 5.94 -4.10 1.86
C HIS A 298 6.50 -5.43 2.36
N PHE A 299 7.15 -5.39 3.52
CA PHE A 299 7.72 -6.56 4.18
C PHE A 299 6.92 -6.89 5.43
N GLU A 300 6.60 -8.16 5.63
CA GLU A 300 5.81 -8.68 6.73
C GLU A 300 6.49 -9.91 7.33
N ASP A 301 6.85 -9.86 8.61
CA ASP A 301 7.56 -10.91 9.33
C ASP A 301 6.92 -11.25 10.68
N SER A 302 5.57 -11.12 10.75
CA SER A 302 4.80 -11.56 11.92
C SER A 302 4.97 -13.05 12.19
N GLU A 303 4.70 -13.46 13.42
CA GLU A 303 4.74 -14.85 13.85
C GLU A 303 3.88 -15.76 12.95
N THR A 304 2.70 -15.28 12.53
CA THR A 304 1.80 -15.98 11.59
C THR A 304 2.49 -16.29 10.27
N VAL A 305 3.18 -15.31 9.70
CA VAL A 305 3.91 -15.47 8.44
C VAL A 305 5.12 -16.39 8.62
N LEU A 306 5.91 -16.19 9.69
CA LEU A 306 7.12 -16.97 9.94
C LEU A 306 6.80 -18.45 10.18
N ASP A 307 5.71 -18.77 10.88
CA ASP A 307 5.24 -20.15 11.08
C ASP A 307 4.88 -20.82 9.73
N PHE A 308 4.21 -20.08 8.85
CA PHE A 308 3.82 -20.60 7.52
C PHE A 308 5.04 -20.81 6.61
N VAL A 309 5.90 -19.78 6.47
CA VAL A 309 7.06 -19.87 5.56
C VAL A 309 8.14 -20.82 6.07
N GLY A 310 8.16 -21.11 7.37
CA GLY A 310 9.07 -22.08 8.00
C GLY A 310 8.57 -23.53 7.94
N GLY A 311 7.29 -23.77 7.60
CA GLY A 311 6.68 -25.09 7.62
C GLY A 311 7.00 -25.96 6.41
N GLU A 312 7.10 -27.28 6.63
CA GLU A 312 7.40 -28.28 5.56
C GLU A 312 6.31 -28.32 4.47
N LYS A 313 5.07 -27.94 4.80
CA LYS A 313 3.93 -27.92 3.85
C LYS A 313 3.82 -26.62 3.04
N LEU A 314 4.73 -25.66 3.21
CA LEU A 314 4.68 -24.36 2.54
C LEU A 314 4.39 -24.48 1.03
N ALA A 315 5.23 -25.22 0.30
CA ALA A 315 5.11 -25.31 -1.16
C ALA A 315 3.77 -25.91 -1.60
N GLY A 316 3.31 -26.95 -0.89
CA GLY A 316 2.03 -27.63 -1.18
C GLY A 316 0.84 -26.70 -0.95
N LEU A 317 0.77 -26.05 0.21
CA LEU A 317 -0.34 -25.15 0.55
C LEU A 317 -0.35 -23.89 -0.35
N ALA A 318 0.81 -23.28 -0.59
CA ALA A 318 0.95 -22.13 -1.48
C ALA A 318 0.50 -22.45 -2.92
N ALA A 319 0.74 -23.68 -3.40
CA ALA A 319 0.36 -24.10 -4.74
C ALA A 319 -1.16 -24.28 -4.93
N LEU A 320 -1.93 -24.49 -3.82
CA LEU A 320 -3.39 -24.60 -3.87
C LEU A 320 -4.07 -23.24 -4.13
N GLY A 321 -3.36 -22.13 -3.92
CA GLY A 321 -3.92 -20.79 -4.08
C GLY A 321 -4.78 -20.36 -2.90
N THR A 322 -5.55 -19.30 -3.10
CA THR A 322 -6.45 -18.74 -2.08
C THR A 322 -7.88 -19.26 -2.26
N SER A 323 -8.72 -19.07 -1.24
CA SER A 323 -10.08 -19.62 -1.21
C SER A 323 -11.18 -18.58 -1.05
N CYS A 324 -10.84 -17.27 -1.01
CA CYS A 324 -11.83 -16.21 -0.85
C CYS A 324 -11.81 -15.28 -2.07
N PRO A 325 -12.99 -14.87 -2.61
CA PRO A 325 -13.06 -14.00 -3.80
C PRO A 325 -12.24 -12.71 -3.68
N ASP A 326 -12.27 -12.05 -2.54
CA ASP A 326 -11.54 -10.79 -2.30
C ASP A 326 -10.02 -10.93 -2.48
N HIS A 327 -9.46 -12.13 -2.28
CA HIS A 327 -8.04 -12.37 -2.36
C HIS A 327 -7.51 -12.25 -3.80
N PHE A 328 -8.21 -12.79 -4.79
CA PHE A 328 -7.71 -12.89 -6.18
C PHE A 328 -7.36 -11.54 -6.79
N LEU A 329 -8.13 -10.50 -6.50
CA LEU A 329 -7.89 -9.15 -6.99
C LEU A 329 -6.68 -8.47 -6.32
N ARG A 330 -6.29 -8.94 -5.14
CA ARG A 330 -5.22 -8.35 -4.30
C ARG A 330 -3.92 -9.14 -4.36
N THR A 331 -4.00 -10.48 -4.25
CA THR A 331 -2.83 -11.36 -4.12
C THR A 331 -2.56 -12.21 -5.36
N LYS A 332 -3.47 -12.18 -6.36
CA LYS A 332 -3.56 -13.16 -7.45
C LYS A 332 -3.85 -14.57 -6.93
N ILE A 333 -3.95 -15.53 -7.86
CA ILE A 333 -4.29 -16.91 -7.52
C ILE A 333 -3.19 -17.59 -6.67
N TRP A 334 -1.90 -17.33 -6.92
CA TRP A 334 -0.78 -17.91 -6.18
C TRP A 334 0.26 -16.89 -5.73
N PRO A 335 0.92 -17.12 -4.60
CA PRO A 335 2.17 -16.45 -4.26
C PRO A 335 3.34 -17.06 -5.03
N LEU A 336 4.46 -16.35 -5.09
CA LEU A 336 5.74 -16.92 -5.48
C LEU A 336 6.52 -17.35 -4.23
N VAL A 337 6.80 -18.64 -4.10
CA VAL A 337 7.74 -19.14 -3.09
C VAL A 337 9.17 -18.98 -3.65
N LEU A 338 10.03 -18.25 -2.95
CA LEU A 338 11.47 -18.16 -3.22
C LEU A 338 12.20 -19.10 -2.26
N PRO A 339 12.60 -20.31 -2.69
CA PRO A 339 13.26 -21.26 -1.82
C PRO A 339 14.57 -20.66 -1.26
N PHE A 340 14.76 -20.78 0.04
CA PHE A 340 15.97 -20.31 0.73
C PHE A 340 16.22 -21.13 1.98
N ASP A 341 17.42 -21.67 2.10
CA ASP A 341 17.91 -22.30 3.32
C ASP A 341 19.01 -21.44 3.94
N PRO A 342 18.69 -20.56 4.92
CA PRO A 342 19.65 -19.63 5.50
C PRO A 342 20.79 -20.32 6.25
N ALA A 343 20.68 -21.62 6.55
CA ALA A 343 21.75 -22.40 7.19
C ALA A 343 22.81 -22.88 6.18
N ARG A 344 22.48 -22.93 4.88
CA ARG A 344 23.36 -23.50 3.84
C ARG A 344 23.67 -22.53 2.71
N GLU A 345 22.85 -21.51 2.52
CA GLU A 345 22.89 -20.63 1.36
C GLU A 345 23.20 -19.19 1.76
N SER A 346 23.88 -18.48 0.87
CA SER A 346 24.14 -17.04 1.02
C SER A 346 22.97 -16.21 0.45
N VAL A 347 22.90 -14.94 0.83
CA VAL A 347 21.95 -13.99 0.23
C VAL A 347 22.20 -13.82 -1.26
N ALA A 348 23.44 -13.96 -1.73
CA ALA A 348 23.77 -13.90 -3.15
C ALA A 348 23.14 -15.05 -3.94
N ASP A 349 23.10 -16.26 -3.37
CA ASP A 349 22.42 -17.41 -3.98
C ASP A 349 20.93 -17.17 -4.10
N LEU A 350 20.31 -16.60 -3.06
CA LEU A 350 18.89 -16.21 -3.11
C LEU A 350 18.64 -15.13 -4.18
N MET A 351 19.47 -14.11 -4.25
CA MET A 351 19.37 -13.04 -5.26
C MET A 351 19.48 -13.58 -6.69
N ALA A 352 20.36 -14.54 -6.94
CA ALA A 352 20.51 -15.16 -8.25
C ALA A 352 19.24 -15.90 -8.72
N ARG A 353 18.40 -16.37 -7.78
CA ARG A 353 17.11 -17.05 -8.08
C ARG A 353 15.96 -16.10 -8.36
N VAL A 354 16.02 -14.84 -7.94
CA VAL A 354 14.89 -13.89 -8.03
C VAL A 354 14.37 -13.79 -9.46
N ARG A 355 15.23 -13.46 -10.43
CA ARG A 355 14.82 -13.27 -11.81
C ARG A 355 14.26 -14.56 -12.45
N PRO A 356 14.97 -15.72 -12.41
CA PRO A 356 14.44 -16.96 -12.97
C PRO A 356 13.10 -17.39 -12.36
N ALA A 357 12.93 -17.22 -11.03
CA ALA A 357 11.68 -17.56 -10.36
C ALA A 357 10.50 -16.67 -10.80
N ILE A 358 10.73 -15.37 -10.98
CA ILE A 358 9.71 -14.45 -11.48
C ILE A 358 9.35 -14.78 -12.94
N GLU A 359 10.32 -15.11 -13.78
CA GLU A 359 10.08 -15.49 -15.17
C GLU A 359 9.24 -16.78 -15.25
N ALA A 360 9.59 -17.82 -14.47
CA ALA A 360 8.81 -19.04 -14.38
C ALA A 360 7.38 -18.81 -13.88
N TYR A 361 7.21 -17.89 -12.91
CA TYR A 361 5.89 -17.50 -12.44
C TYR A 361 5.06 -16.83 -13.54
N ARG A 362 5.67 -15.92 -14.32
CA ARG A 362 5.00 -15.25 -15.45
C ARG A 362 4.50 -16.24 -16.49
N GLU A 363 5.32 -17.25 -16.82
CA GLU A 363 4.93 -18.33 -17.73
C GLU A 363 3.77 -19.16 -17.18
N ARG A 364 3.84 -19.54 -15.90
CA ARG A 364 2.76 -20.26 -15.21
C ARG A 364 1.45 -19.44 -15.22
N TYR A 365 1.53 -18.15 -14.92
CA TYR A 365 0.37 -17.27 -14.88
C TYR A 365 -0.23 -17.03 -16.27
N ALA A 366 0.61 -16.86 -17.30
CA ALA A 366 0.15 -16.77 -18.67
C ALA A 366 -0.54 -18.07 -19.13
N GLY A 367 0.02 -19.25 -18.77
CA GLY A 367 -0.61 -20.53 -19.02
C GLY A 367 -1.98 -20.69 -18.32
N TYR A 368 -2.11 -20.21 -17.09
CA TYR A 368 -3.41 -20.15 -16.39
C TYR A 368 -4.41 -19.26 -17.13
N TYR A 369 -4.01 -18.04 -17.52
CA TYR A 369 -4.86 -17.16 -18.31
C TYR A 369 -5.31 -17.84 -19.61
N ASP A 370 -4.40 -18.46 -20.36
CA ASP A 370 -4.70 -19.09 -21.64
C ASP A 370 -5.64 -20.31 -21.52
N ARG A 371 -5.52 -21.08 -20.42
CA ARG A 371 -6.42 -22.22 -20.16
C ARG A 371 -7.84 -21.80 -19.79
N CYS A 372 -7.98 -20.67 -19.08
CA CYS A 372 -9.26 -20.27 -18.48
C CYS A 372 -10.02 -19.20 -19.28
N LYS A 373 -9.32 -18.43 -20.15
CA LYS A 373 -9.95 -17.36 -20.93
C LYS A 373 -11.06 -17.87 -21.85
N ARG A 374 -12.08 -17.02 -22.01
CA ARG A 374 -13.21 -17.25 -22.94
C ARG A 374 -13.24 -16.14 -23.99
N PRO A 375 -13.98 -16.33 -25.12
CA PRO A 375 -14.23 -15.24 -26.06
C PRO A 375 -14.80 -14.04 -25.32
N GLY A 376 -14.16 -12.87 -25.46
CA GLY A 376 -14.56 -11.63 -24.77
C GLY A 376 -13.93 -11.38 -23.42
N SER A 377 -13.13 -12.32 -22.85
CA SER A 377 -12.41 -12.08 -21.59
C SER A 377 -11.52 -10.83 -21.67
N PRO A 378 -11.41 -10.05 -20.60
CA PRO A 378 -10.45 -8.94 -20.52
C PRO A 378 -9.02 -9.39 -20.84
N LYS A 379 -8.20 -8.47 -21.33
CA LYS A 379 -6.78 -8.76 -21.60
C LYS A 379 -6.06 -9.20 -20.33
N MET A 380 -5.08 -10.09 -20.50
CA MET A 380 -4.22 -10.52 -19.38
C MET A 380 -3.59 -9.31 -18.70
N ARG A 381 -3.71 -9.27 -17.37
CA ARG A 381 -3.11 -8.26 -16.51
C ARG A 381 -1.60 -8.49 -16.36
N ASP A 382 -0.92 -7.58 -15.65
CA ASP A 382 0.47 -7.74 -15.27
C ASP A 382 0.72 -9.16 -14.71
N ALA A 383 1.58 -9.94 -15.36
CA ALA A 383 1.86 -11.32 -14.99
C ALA A 383 2.80 -11.47 -13.78
N ASN A 384 3.30 -10.36 -13.21
CA ASN A 384 4.20 -10.41 -12.07
C ASN A 384 3.53 -10.94 -10.80
N PRO A 385 4.24 -11.66 -9.92
CA PRO A 385 3.75 -12.00 -8.59
C PRO A 385 3.47 -10.74 -7.77
N VAL A 386 2.47 -10.80 -6.92
CA VAL A 386 2.18 -9.77 -5.90
C VAL A 386 2.79 -10.17 -4.57
N VAL A 387 2.70 -11.44 -4.20
CA VAL A 387 3.15 -12.01 -2.92
C VAL A 387 4.35 -12.90 -3.12
N TYR A 388 5.39 -12.69 -2.33
CA TYR A 388 6.62 -13.48 -2.29
C TYR A 388 6.80 -14.06 -0.90
N LEU A 389 7.02 -15.37 -0.80
CA LEU A 389 7.22 -16.10 0.45
C LEU A 389 8.66 -16.59 0.51
N VAL A 390 9.39 -16.21 1.55
CA VAL A 390 10.81 -16.54 1.70
C VAL A 390 11.01 -17.29 3.02
N PRO A 391 11.32 -18.61 2.97
CA PRO A 391 11.57 -19.41 4.16
C PRO A 391 12.61 -18.79 5.11
N GLY A 392 12.28 -18.74 6.40
CA GLY A 392 13.15 -18.17 7.43
C GLY A 392 13.24 -16.64 7.46
N VAL A 393 12.67 -15.93 6.47
CA VAL A 393 12.73 -14.47 6.32
C VAL A 393 11.38 -13.82 6.56
N GLY A 394 10.36 -14.24 5.80
CA GLY A 394 9.02 -13.63 5.89
C GLY A 394 8.31 -13.57 4.54
N MET A 395 7.41 -12.61 4.42
CA MET A 395 6.61 -12.32 3.22
C MET A 395 6.92 -10.92 2.69
N ILE A 396 6.97 -10.78 1.39
CA ILE A 396 7.11 -9.50 0.69
C ILE A 396 5.94 -9.36 -0.27
N THR A 397 5.38 -8.16 -0.35
CA THR A 397 4.34 -7.85 -1.33
C THR A 397 4.72 -6.59 -2.11
N PHE A 398 4.31 -6.53 -3.39
CA PHE A 398 4.53 -5.37 -4.25
C PHE A 398 3.25 -4.94 -4.94
N ALA A 399 3.02 -3.62 -4.99
CA ALA A 399 1.90 -3.01 -5.71
C ALA A 399 2.26 -1.65 -6.29
N ALA A 400 1.30 -1.01 -6.98
CA ALA A 400 1.49 0.32 -7.58
C ALA A 400 1.69 1.44 -6.53
N ASP A 401 1.24 1.22 -5.29
CA ASP A 401 1.41 2.13 -4.15
C ASP A 401 1.58 1.33 -2.85
N LYS A 402 2.06 2.00 -1.80
CA LYS A 402 2.41 1.38 -0.53
C LYS A 402 1.20 0.82 0.22
N SER A 403 0.10 1.54 0.23
CA SER A 403 -1.12 1.09 0.91
C SER A 403 -1.67 -0.19 0.26
N THR A 404 -1.69 -0.24 -1.07
CA THR A 404 -2.10 -1.44 -1.82
C THR A 404 -1.15 -2.62 -1.55
N ALA A 405 0.17 -2.38 -1.46
CA ALA A 405 1.13 -3.43 -1.13
C ALA A 405 0.91 -3.98 0.28
N ARG A 406 0.70 -3.12 1.29
CA ARG A 406 0.38 -3.52 2.67
C ARG A 406 -0.93 -4.30 2.73
N ILE A 407 -1.97 -3.79 2.08
CA ILE A 407 -3.28 -4.46 2.03
C ILE A 407 -3.16 -5.85 1.39
N ALA A 408 -2.38 -6.01 0.32
CA ALA A 408 -2.13 -7.33 -0.27
C ALA A 408 -1.45 -8.28 0.74
N GLY A 409 -0.53 -7.77 1.56
CA GLY A 409 0.07 -8.50 2.67
C GLY A 409 -0.97 -8.94 3.71
N GLU A 410 -1.82 -8.03 4.17
CA GLU A 410 -2.92 -8.34 5.11
C GLU A 410 -3.84 -9.45 4.56
N PHE A 411 -4.24 -9.36 3.29
CA PHE A 411 -5.06 -10.41 2.65
C PHE A 411 -4.34 -11.76 2.61
N TYR A 412 -3.02 -11.77 2.38
CA TYR A 412 -2.31 -13.04 2.40
C TYR A 412 -2.09 -13.58 3.82
N VAL A 413 -1.98 -12.73 4.83
CA VAL A 413 -2.05 -13.14 6.25
C VAL A 413 -3.40 -13.79 6.56
N ASN A 414 -4.51 -13.22 6.09
CA ASN A 414 -5.83 -13.85 6.19
C ASN A 414 -5.83 -15.23 5.51
N ALA A 415 -5.28 -15.36 4.29
CA ALA A 415 -5.17 -16.65 3.61
C ALA A 415 -4.34 -17.67 4.41
N ILE A 416 -3.25 -17.25 5.06
CA ILE A 416 -2.45 -18.10 5.95
C ILE A 416 -3.28 -18.57 7.15
N ASN A 417 -4.06 -17.69 7.78
CA ASN A 417 -4.93 -18.05 8.89
C ASN A 417 -6.02 -19.04 8.46
N VAL A 418 -6.61 -18.83 7.28
CA VAL A 418 -7.59 -19.76 6.67
C VAL A 418 -6.95 -21.12 6.45
N MET A 419 -5.76 -21.19 5.83
CA MET A 419 -5.03 -22.44 5.62
C MET A 419 -4.70 -23.13 6.95
N ARG A 420 -4.27 -22.36 7.97
CA ARG A 420 -4.01 -22.88 9.32
C ARG A 420 -5.25 -23.51 9.94
N GLY A 421 -6.38 -22.81 9.92
CA GLY A 421 -7.65 -23.29 10.47
C GLY A 421 -8.12 -24.55 9.75
N ALA A 422 -8.22 -24.52 8.43
CA ALA A 422 -8.68 -25.64 7.60
C ALA A 422 -7.75 -26.86 7.75
N ALA A 423 -6.44 -26.72 7.61
CA ALA A 423 -5.48 -27.81 7.74
C ALA A 423 -5.36 -28.37 9.18
N SER A 424 -5.89 -27.68 10.18
CA SER A 424 -5.98 -28.19 11.55
C SER A 424 -7.12 -29.20 11.75
N VAL A 425 -8.16 -29.17 10.93
CA VAL A 425 -9.39 -29.95 11.14
C VAL A 425 -9.77 -30.82 9.96
N SER A 426 -9.32 -30.46 8.74
CA SER A 426 -9.62 -31.13 7.49
C SER A 426 -8.48 -30.87 6.49
N ASP A 427 -8.72 -31.09 5.18
CA ASP A 427 -7.84 -30.67 4.11
C ASP A 427 -8.26 -29.29 3.60
N TYR A 428 -7.30 -28.36 3.49
CA TYR A 428 -7.55 -27.06 2.88
C TYR A 428 -7.77 -27.19 1.38
N ARG A 429 -8.75 -26.46 0.86
CA ARG A 429 -9.05 -26.36 -0.58
C ARG A 429 -9.02 -24.89 -1.04
N GLY A 430 -8.18 -24.60 -2.02
CA GLY A 430 -8.28 -23.36 -2.79
C GLY A 430 -9.40 -23.46 -3.84
N LEU A 431 -9.80 -22.33 -4.42
CA LEU A 431 -10.73 -22.34 -5.55
C LEU A 431 -10.10 -22.96 -6.80
N PRO A 432 -10.86 -23.71 -7.61
CA PRO A 432 -10.41 -24.19 -8.91
C PRO A 432 -9.95 -23.02 -9.81
N GLU A 433 -8.97 -23.27 -10.68
CA GLU A 433 -8.40 -22.24 -11.57
C GLU A 433 -9.47 -21.49 -12.37
N GLN A 434 -10.49 -22.19 -12.89
CA GLN A 434 -11.54 -21.55 -13.67
C GLN A 434 -12.39 -20.59 -12.83
N GLU A 435 -12.75 -21.00 -11.60
CA GLU A 435 -13.53 -20.15 -10.68
C GLU A 435 -12.75 -18.93 -10.22
N ALA A 436 -11.46 -19.12 -9.95
CA ALA A 436 -10.53 -18.03 -9.64
C ALA A 436 -10.43 -17.03 -10.81
N PHE A 437 -10.32 -17.55 -12.05
CA PHE A 437 -10.28 -16.73 -13.26
C PHE A 437 -11.58 -15.93 -13.46
N ASP A 438 -12.72 -16.58 -13.26
CA ASP A 438 -14.04 -15.96 -13.44
C ASP A 438 -14.32 -14.82 -12.45
N ILE A 439 -13.54 -14.76 -11.34
CA ILE A 439 -13.50 -13.62 -10.40
C ILE A 439 -12.45 -12.60 -10.84
N GLU A 440 -11.21 -13.04 -11.06
CA GLU A 440 -10.07 -12.16 -11.34
C GLU A 440 -10.26 -11.36 -12.64
N TYR A 441 -10.84 -11.98 -13.67
CA TYR A 441 -11.06 -11.40 -15.01
C TYR A 441 -12.53 -11.08 -15.28
N TRP A 442 -13.31 -10.84 -14.23
CA TRP A 442 -14.70 -10.47 -14.39
C TRP A 442 -14.83 -9.04 -14.96
N ASP A 443 -15.72 -8.87 -15.96
CA ASP A 443 -15.96 -7.58 -16.60
C ASP A 443 -16.34 -6.47 -15.63
N LEU A 444 -17.07 -6.82 -14.56
CA LEU A 444 -17.48 -5.85 -13.54
C LEU A 444 -16.31 -5.38 -12.66
N GLU A 445 -15.35 -6.26 -12.38
CA GLU A 445 -14.11 -5.88 -11.68
C GLU A 445 -13.20 -5.05 -12.59
N GLU A 446 -13.12 -5.39 -13.88
CA GLU A 446 -12.42 -4.58 -14.88
C GLU A 446 -12.99 -3.16 -14.99
N ALA A 447 -14.33 -3.03 -15.01
CA ALA A 447 -15.00 -1.74 -15.03
C ALA A 447 -14.69 -0.89 -13.77
N LYS A 448 -14.48 -1.51 -12.59
CA LYS A 448 -14.04 -0.81 -11.38
C LYS A 448 -12.59 -0.30 -11.54
N LEU A 449 -11.69 -1.12 -12.05
CA LEU A 449 -10.29 -0.74 -12.27
C LEU A 449 -10.18 0.44 -13.26
N GLN A 450 -10.96 0.44 -14.32
CA GLN A 450 -10.96 1.53 -15.31
C GLN A 450 -11.49 2.88 -14.77
N ARG A 451 -12.31 2.84 -13.72
CA ARG A 451 -12.82 4.05 -13.05
C ARG A 451 -11.88 4.61 -11.99
N MET A 452 -10.82 3.89 -11.64
CA MET A 452 -9.84 4.38 -10.65
C MET A 452 -9.14 5.65 -11.17
N PRO A 453 -8.83 6.61 -10.29
CA PRO A 453 -8.05 7.79 -10.67
C PRO A 453 -6.72 7.37 -11.30
N LYS A 454 -6.30 8.12 -12.33
CA LYS A 454 -4.97 7.89 -12.92
C LYS A 454 -3.89 8.08 -11.86
N PRO A 455 -2.84 7.23 -11.87
CA PRO A 455 -1.72 7.40 -10.95
C PRO A 455 -1.10 8.79 -11.07
N LYS A 456 -0.71 9.37 -9.94
CA LYS A 456 0.05 10.63 -9.91
C LYS A 456 1.44 10.43 -10.52
N ALA A 457 2.13 11.52 -10.88
CA ALA A 457 3.40 11.49 -11.61
C ALA A 457 4.53 10.70 -10.92
N LEU A 458 4.55 10.66 -9.59
CA LEU A 458 5.54 9.93 -8.80
C LEU A 458 4.95 8.70 -8.07
N ALA A 459 3.76 8.24 -8.46
CA ALA A 459 3.18 7.04 -7.88
C ALA A 459 4.12 5.82 -8.07
N GLY A 460 4.26 5.01 -7.03
CA GLY A 460 5.15 3.85 -7.04
C GLY A 460 6.64 4.17 -6.84
N ARG A 461 7.02 5.44 -6.67
CA ARG A 461 8.41 5.85 -6.44
C ARG A 461 8.70 6.12 -4.98
N VAL A 462 9.96 5.96 -4.62
CA VAL A 462 10.49 6.17 -3.27
C VAL A 462 11.58 7.23 -3.32
N ALA A 463 11.43 8.28 -2.52
CA ALA A 463 12.39 9.37 -2.38
C ALA A 463 13.07 9.34 -1.01
N LEU A 464 14.41 9.33 -0.98
CA LEU A 464 15.23 9.52 0.21
C LEU A 464 15.73 10.95 0.24
N ILE A 465 15.53 11.68 1.35
CA ILE A 465 15.84 13.11 1.48
C ILE A 465 16.69 13.34 2.71
N THR A 466 17.96 13.75 2.54
CA THR A 466 18.83 14.16 3.66
C THR A 466 18.57 15.58 4.10
N GLY A 467 18.71 15.88 5.40
CA GLY A 467 18.24 17.14 5.97
C GLY A 467 16.73 17.30 5.79
N GLY A 468 16.01 16.18 5.86
CA GLY A 468 14.58 16.10 5.55
C GLY A 468 13.66 16.70 6.60
N ALA A 469 14.17 16.96 7.81
CA ALA A 469 13.39 17.49 8.93
C ALA A 469 13.25 19.02 8.93
N GLY A 470 13.82 19.73 7.97
CA GLY A 470 13.78 21.19 7.97
C GLY A 470 13.71 21.84 6.60
N GLY A 471 13.30 23.08 6.57
CA GLY A 471 13.36 24.01 5.45
C GLY A 471 13.05 23.40 4.08
N ILE A 472 14.06 23.42 3.21
CA ILE A 472 13.98 22.91 1.84
C ILE A 472 13.67 21.41 1.80
N GLY A 473 14.26 20.62 2.73
CA GLY A 473 14.06 19.15 2.75
C GLY A 473 12.61 18.78 3.02
N LEU A 474 11.98 19.39 4.02
CA LEU A 474 10.59 19.12 4.38
C LEU A 474 9.60 19.65 3.31
N ALA A 475 9.86 20.82 2.72
CA ALA A 475 9.06 21.35 1.61
C ALA A 475 9.18 20.41 0.37
N THR A 476 10.37 19.89 0.09
CA THR A 476 10.59 18.90 -0.96
C THR A 476 9.81 17.63 -0.68
N ALA A 477 9.84 17.11 0.57
CA ALA A 477 9.08 15.93 0.95
C ALA A 477 7.59 16.12 0.66
N ARG A 478 7.00 17.23 1.12
CA ARG A 478 5.59 17.55 0.85
C ARG A 478 5.29 17.57 -0.65
N ARG A 479 6.13 18.24 -1.42
CA ARG A 479 5.93 18.41 -2.86
C ARG A 479 6.00 17.08 -3.63
N LEU A 480 6.94 16.19 -3.28
CA LEU A 480 7.04 14.87 -3.90
C LEU A 480 5.87 13.96 -3.50
N MET A 481 5.40 14.06 -2.25
CA MET A 481 4.22 13.33 -1.77
C MET A 481 2.92 13.82 -2.42
N ASP A 482 2.79 15.12 -2.69
CA ASP A 482 1.66 15.66 -3.47
C ASP A 482 1.59 15.03 -4.86
N GLU A 483 2.73 14.62 -5.43
CA GLU A 483 2.82 13.85 -6.69
C GLU A 483 2.77 12.33 -6.52
N GLY A 484 2.60 11.83 -5.29
CA GLY A 484 2.34 10.41 -4.99
C GLY A 484 3.56 9.58 -4.63
N ALA A 485 4.73 10.18 -4.37
CA ALA A 485 5.90 9.45 -3.90
C ALA A 485 5.75 8.98 -2.45
N CYS A 486 6.39 7.85 -2.12
CA CYS A 486 6.76 7.52 -0.74
C CYS A 486 8.04 8.27 -0.37
N VAL A 487 8.18 8.68 0.89
CA VAL A 487 9.32 9.48 1.33
C VAL A 487 9.98 8.86 2.55
N VAL A 488 11.32 8.84 2.54
CA VAL A 488 12.16 8.55 3.70
C VAL A 488 12.91 9.82 4.08
N LEU A 489 12.55 10.40 5.21
CA LEU A 489 13.24 11.54 5.78
C LEU A 489 14.50 11.07 6.49
N CYS A 490 15.65 11.66 6.17
CA CYS A 490 16.93 11.41 6.84
C CYS A 490 17.41 12.71 7.47
N ASP A 491 17.71 12.72 8.76
CA ASP A 491 18.26 13.87 9.46
C ASP A 491 19.12 13.43 10.67
N ILE A 492 20.02 14.28 11.09
CA ILE A 492 20.85 14.06 12.29
C ILE A 492 20.09 14.45 13.57
N ASP A 493 19.13 15.36 13.47
CA ASP A 493 18.29 15.83 14.57
C ASP A 493 17.06 14.92 14.73
N ARG A 494 17.09 14.07 15.77
CA ARG A 494 16.05 13.07 16.04
C ARG A 494 14.69 13.67 16.39
N GLU A 495 14.68 14.79 17.14
CA GLU A 495 13.43 15.42 17.58
C GLU A 495 12.71 16.08 16.41
N ALA A 496 13.44 16.84 15.62
CA ALA A 496 12.89 17.44 14.42
C ALA A 496 12.46 16.41 13.39
N LEU A 497 13.20 15.29 13.27
CA LEU A 497 12.86 14.18 12.38
C LEU A 497 11.53 13.53 12.78
N ALA A 498 11.34 13.27 14.07
CA ALA A 498 10.08 12.73 14.58
C ALA A 498 8.90 13.69 14.38
N SER A 499 9.11 14.99 14.61
CA SER A 499 8.08 16.01 14.36
C SER A 499 7.68 16.11 12.90
N ALA A 500 8.66 16.11 11.98
CA ALA A 500 8.42 16.15 10.55
C ALA A 500 7.71 14.88 10.03
N GLU A 501 8.11 13.71 10.53
CA GLU A 501 7.45 12.44 10.20
C GLU A 501 5.98 12.44 10.63
N ASN A 502 5.68 12.89 11.86
CA ASN A 502 4.31 12.94 12.37
C ASN A 502 3.45 13.91 11.55
N GLU A 503 3.96 15.11 11.23
CA GLU A 503 3.27 16.07 10.36
C GLU A 503 2.88 15.43 9.00
N LEU A 504 3.83 14.75 8.36
CA LEU A 504 3.58 14.15 7.07
C LEU A 504 2.62 12.94 7.15
N ARG A 505 2.69 12.16 8.23
CA ARG A 505 1.75 11.06 8.48
C ARG A 505 0.31 11.55 8.65
N GLU A 506 0.12 12.63 9.39
CA GLU A 506 -1.21 13.23 9.58
C GLU A 506 -1.77 13.80 8.27
N ARG A 507 -0.91 14.45 7.47
CA ARG A 507 -1.34 15.10 6.22
C ARG A 507 -1.62 14.11 5.09
N TYR A 508 -0.85 13.05 4.98
CA TYR A 508 -0.92 12.13 3.83
C TYR A 508 -1.41 10.73 4.23
N ASN A 509 -0.58 9.96 4.88
CA ASN A 509 -0.86 8.60 5.36
C ASN A 509 0.41 8.06 6.05
N SER A 510 0.23 7.26 7.10
CA SER A 510 1.34 6.58 7.80
C SER A 510 2.13 5.60 6.93
N ASP A 511 1.50 5.02 5.91
CA ASP A 511 2.14 4.02 5.04
C ASP A 511 3.22 4.62 4.14
N VAL A 512 3.07 5.87 3.71
CA VAL A 512 3.91 6.49 2.66
C VAL A 512 5.07 7.32 3.21
N VAL A 513 5.24 7.36 4.52
CA VAL A 513 6.30 8.12 5.21
C VAL A 513 7.09 7.21 6.12
N ALA A 514 8.39 7.35 6.07
CA ALA A 514 9.31 6.76 7.04
C ALA A 514 10.42 7.76 7.37
N SER A 515 11.10 7.53 8.47
CA SER A 515 12.30 8.28 8.84
C SER A 515 13.46 7.36 9.19
N ALA A 516 14.68 7.86 9.03
CA ALA A 516 15.92 7.22 9.44
C ALA A 516 16.88 8.27 10.00
N TRP A 517 17.50 7.99 11.14
CA TRP A 517 18.57 8.84 11.63
C TRP A 517 19.82 8.65 10.77
N VAL A 518 20.32 9.72 10.17
CA VAL A 518 21.47 9.68 9.28
C VAL A 518 22.39 10.88 9.57
N ASP A 519 23.62 10.59 9.98
CA ASP A 519 24.74 11.52 9.91
C ASP A 519 25.45 11.29 8.56
N VAL A 520 25.34 12.28 7.65
CA VAL A 520 25.89 12.17 6.29
C VAL A 520 27.41 12.06 6.23
N THR A 521 28.09 12.39 7.32
CA THR A 521 29.56 12.27 7.43
C THR A 521 30.01 10.84 7.78
N ARG A 522 29.06 9.97 8.15
CA ARG A 522 29.31 8.60 8.60
C ARG A 522 28.82 7.58 7.57
N GLU A 523 29.73 6.82 7.03
CA GLU A 523 29.44 5.81 6.02
C GLU A 523 28.43 4.74 6.49
N ASP A 524 28.58 4.26 7.74
CA ASP A 524 27.70 3.28 8.36
C ASP A 524 26.26 3.82 8.56
N ALA A 525 26.13 5.07 8.97
CA ALA A 525 24.82 5.71 9.14
C ALA A 525 24.11 5.93 7.80
N VAL A 526 24.85 6.32 6.76
CA VAL A 526 24.34 6.43 5.40
C VAL A 526 23.87 5.08 4.88
N ALA A 527 24.68 4.04 5.02
CA ALA A 527 24.30 2.69 4.60
C ALA A 527 23.06 2.19 5.32
N ALA A 528 22.93 2.42 6.63
CA ALA A 528 21.74 2.07 7.41
C ALA A 528 20.46 2.77 6.92
N GLY A 529 20.54 4.05 6.57
CA GLY A 529 19.39 4.80 6.00
C GLY A 529 18.87 4.23 4.68
N PHE A 530 19.78 3.81 3.80
CA PHE A 530 19.40 3.13 2.56
C PHE A 530 18.88 1.72 2.79
N LEU A 531 19.44 0.96 3.73
CA LEU A 531 18.95 -0.36 4.13
C LEU A 531 17.51 -0.25 4.65
N ASP A 532 17.24 0.72 5.54
CA ASP A 532 15.91 0.98 6.05
C ASP A 532 14.91 1.32 4.95
N SER A 533 15.31 2.13 3.97
CA SER A 533 14.48 2.45 2.82
C SER A 533 14.17 1.21 1.97
N ALA A 534 15.17 0.36 1.77
CA ALA A 534 15.05 -0.83 0.94
C ALA A 534 14.06 -1.86 1.53
N TRP A 535 14.15 -2.19 2.81
CA TRP A 535 13.22 -3.17 3.38
C TRP A 535 11.82 -2.59 3.64
N LYS A 536 11.69 -1.27 3.93
CA LYS A 536 10.38 -0.63 4.16
C LYS A 536 9.57 -0.43 2.88
N PHE A 537 10.23 -0.06 1.77
CA PHE A 537 9.56 0.35 0.52
C PHE A 537 9.98 -0.45 -0.71
N GLY A 538 10.96 -1.33 -0.58
CA GLY A 538 11.49 -2.12 -1.70
C GLY A 538 12.62 -1.48 -2.47
N GLY A 539 13.08 -0.29 -2.10
CA GLY A 539 14.19 0.42 -2.73
C GLY A 539 14.06 1.94 -2.69
N VAL A 540 14.84 2.62 -3.51
CA VAL A 540 14.84 4.09 -3.68
C VAL A 540 14.92 4.39 -5.18
N ASP A 541 14.26 5.45 -5.66
CA ASP A 541 14.29 5.92 -7.05
C ASP A 541 14.81 7.35 -7.17
N ILE A 542 14.60 8.12 -6.10
CA ILE A 542 14.90 9.54 -6.03
C ILE A 542 15.75 9.76 -4.78
N CYS A 543 16.93 10.34 -4.96
CA CYS A 543 17.82 10.69 -3.87
C CYS A 543 18.06 12.20 -3.84
N ILE A 544 17.61 12.86 -2.78
CA ILE A 544 17.80 14.31 -2.58
C ILE A 544 18.86 14.53 -1.52
N SER A 545 20.06 14.94 -1.96
CA SER A 545 21.13 15.33 -1.07
C SER A 545 20.97 16.81 -0.70
N ASN A 546 20.41 17.07 0.48
CA ASN A 546 20.05 18.41 0.93
C ASN A 546 20.66 18.77 2.29
N ALA A 547 21.12 17.80 3.08
CA ALA A 547 21.78 18.08 4.37
C ALA A 547 22.92 19.06 4.21
N GLY A 548 22.96 20.11 5.02
CA GLY A 548 23.99 21.12 4.87
C GLY A 548 24.09 22.11 6.03
N ILE A 549 25.21 22.79 6.05
CA ILE A 549 25.54 23.89 6.98
C ILE A 549 26.02 25.10 6.16
N ALA A 550 26.13 26.23 6.82
CA ALA A 550 26.89 27.38 6.31
C ALA A 550 27.79 27.94 7.41
N SER A 551 28.96 28.45 7.01
CA SER A 551 29.89 29.12 7.89
C SER A 551 30.47 30.34 7.23
N ALA A 552 30.78 31.39 8.02
CA ALA A 552 31.45 32.59 7.55
C ALA A 552 32.56 32.94 8.53
N SER A 553 33.72 33.28 7.97
CA SER A 553 34.86 33.94 8.63
C SER A 553 35.81 34.45 7.57
N PRO A 554 36.59 35.52 7.84
CA PRO A 554 37.72 35.89 7.01
C PRO A 554 38.65 34.70 6.82
N VAL A 555 39.37 34.61 5.69
CA VAL A 555 40.16 33.43 5.36
C VAL A 555 41.29 33.23 6.38
N GLU A 556 41.90 34.29 6.85
CA GLU A 556 42.96 34.31 7.87
C GLU A 556 42.47 33.83 9.26
N GLU A 557 41.18 33.91 9.55
CA GLU A 557 40.55 33.47 10.80
C GLU A 557 39.89 32.10 10.66
N THR A 558 39.75 31.61 9.44
CA THR A 558 39.08 30.31 9.18
C THR A 558 39.94 29.15 9.72
N THR A 559 39.47 28.54 10.80
CA THR A 559 40.19 27.39 11.40
C THR A 559 40.13 26.17 10.48
N LEU A 560 41.15 25.29 10.61
CA LEU A 560 41.14 23.99 9.89
C LEU A 560 39.90 23.17 10.28
N ALA A 561 39.42 23.23 11.51
CA ALA A 561 38.22 22.54 11.96
C ALA A 561 36.96 23.06 11.23
N THR A 562 36.81 24.37 11.06
CA THR A 562 35.71 24.98 10.29
C THR A 562 35.79 24.56 8.82
N TRP A 563 36.95 24.61 8.21
CA TRP A 563 37.19 24.12 6.85
C TRP A 563 36.78 22.67 6.71
N GLN A 564 37.33 21.79 7.56
CA GLN A 564 37.08 20.34 7.51
C GLN A 564 35.61 20.02 7.71
N LYS A 565 34.92 20.66 8.66
CA LYS A 565 33.49 20.48 8.89
C LYS A 565 32.64 20.80 7.65
N ASN A 566 33.00 21.86 6.88
CA ASN A 566 32.31 22.16 5.63
C ASN A 566 32.56 21.08 4.58
N MET A 567 33.81 20.64 4.42
CA MET A 567 34.17 19.59 3.47
C MET A 567 33.53 18.24 3.82
N ASP A 568 33.51 17.86 5.09
CA ASP A 568 32.93 16.59 5.55
C ASP A 568 31.43 16.52 5.29
N ILE A 569 30.69 17.58 5.56
CA ILE A 569 29.23 17.58 5.40
C ILE A 569 28.84 17.83 3.93
N LEU A 570 29.44 18.82 3.29
CA LEU A 570 28.97 19.30 1.99
C LEU A 570 29.65 18.59 0.80
N ALA A 571 30.88 18.14 0.92
CA ALA A 571 31.58 17.40 -0.15
C ALA A 571 31.53 15.89 0.11
N THR A 572 32.11 15.43 1.23
CA THR A 572 32.18 14.00 1.58
C THR A 572 30.78 13.41 1.79
N GLY A 573 29.90 14.11 2.52
CA GLY A 573 28.53 13.65 2.77
C GLY A 573 27.73 13.46 1.48
N TYR A 574 27.83 14.38 0.53
CA TYR A 574 27.17 14.24 -0.78
C TYR A 574 27.75 13.09 -1.61
N PHE A 575 29.06 12.87 -1.52
CA PHE A 575 29.70 11.71 -2.13
C PHE A 575 29.21 10.40 -1.53
N LEU A 576 29.15 10.27 -0.20
CA LEU A 576 28.72 9.04 0.50
C LEU A 576 27.26 8.72 0.14
N ILE A 577 26.38 9.69 0.16
CA ILE A 577 24.97 9.55 -0.23
C ILE A 577 24.84 9.11 -1.69
N ALA A 578 25.56 9.79 -2.60
CA ALA A 578 25.50 9.45 -4.02
C ALA A 578 26.07 8.06 -4.32
N ARG A 579 27.17 7.68 -3.67
CA ARG A 579 27.78 6.35 -3.81
C ARG A 579 26.78 5.26 -3.39
N GLN A 580 26.13 5.42 -2.26
CA GLN A 580 25.14 4.44 -1.78
C GLN A 580 23.91 4.40 -2.70
N ALA A 581 23.45 5.56 -3.20
CA ALA A 581 22.37 5.62 -4.20
C ALA A 581 22.76 4.87 -5.49
N PHE A 582 23.96 5.05 -6.00
CA PHE A 582 24.45 4.33 -7.18
C PHE A 582 24.46 2.81 -6.98
N GLN A 583 24.93 2.34 -5.82
CA GLN A 583 24.92 0.90 -5.49
C GLN A 583 23.51 0.34 -5.53
N LEU A 584 22.56 1.01 -4.89
CA LEU A 584 21.17 0.58 -4.84
C LEU A 584 20.51 0.66 -6.23
N PHE A 585 20.68 1.74 -6.97
CA PHE A 585 20.11 1.90 -8.32
C PHE A 585 20.65 0.84 -9.30
N LYS A 586 21.93 0.48 -9.21
CA LYS A 586 22.51 -0.64 -9.98
C LYS A 586 21.86 -1.98 -9.60
N SER A 587 21.64 -2.23 -8.32
CA SER A 587 20.96 -3.46 -7.86
C SER A 587 19.52 -3.53 -8.37
N GLN A 588 18.80 -2.42 -8.40
CA GLN A 588 17.45 -2.32 -8.97
C GLN A 588 17.44 -2.46 -10.50
N GLY A 589 18.41 -1.86 -11.21
CA GLY A 589 18.52 -1.93 -12.66
C GLY A 589 17.42 -1.17 -13.44
N ILE A 590 16.78 -0.18 -12.81
CA ILE A 590 15.71 0.65 -13.39
C ILE A 590 16.07 2.14 -13.46
N GLY A 591 17.37 2.46 -13.29
CA GLY A 591 17.85 3.83 -13.23
C GLY A 591 17.52 4.53 -11.92
N GLY A 592 17.55 5.87 -11.92
CA GLY A 592 17.24 6.70 -10.75
C GLY A 592 17.49 8.18 -10.99
N SER A 593 17.09 9.02 -10.04
CA SER A 593 17.33 10.47 -10.07
C SER A 593 18.01 10.92 -8.80
N ILE A 594 19.15 11.59 -8.92
CA ILE A 594 19.86 12.25 -7.82
C ILE A 594 19.74 13.76 -8.03
N VAL A 595 19.31 14.48 -7.00
CA VAL A 595 19.25 15.94 -7.01
C VAL A 595 20.07 16.46 -5.84
N PHE A 596 21.08 17.28 -6.13
CA PHE A 596 21.87 17.98 -5.13
C PHE A 596 21.28 19.35 -4.86
N ILE A 597 21.14 19.71 -3.58
CA ILE A 597 20.83 21.08 -3.20
C ILE A 597 22.14 21.83 -2.99
N GLY A 598 22.58 22.47 -4.05
CA GLY A 598 23.80 23.28 -4.08
C GLY A 598 23.59 24.64 -3.41
N SER A 599 24.18 25.67 -4.01
CA SER A 599 24.01 27.06 -3.63
C SER A 599 24.45 27.95 -4.78
N LYS A 600 23.92 29.18 -4.88
CA LYS A 600 24.50 30.17 -5.77
C LYS A 600 26.00 30.40 -5.47
N ASN A 601 26.42 30.14 -4.22
CA ASN A 601 27.82 30.26 -3.79
C ASN A 601 28.76 29.22 -4.42
N ALA A 602 28.22 28.18 -5.03
CA ALA A 602 29.01 27.24 -5.85
C ALA A 602 29.50 27.87 -7.18
N LEU A 603 28.82 28.93 -7.65
CA LEU A 603 29.10 29.66 -8.90
C LEU A 603 29.65 31.05 -8.62
N ALA A 604 28.98 31.80 -7.74
CA ALA A 604 29.31 33.16 -7.38
C ALA A 604 29.80 33.23 -5.93
N ALA A 605 31.11 33.27 -5.73
CA ALA A 605 31.73 33.31 -4.41
C ALA A 605 31.26 34.53 -3.58
N SER A 606 31.27 34.35 -2.28
CA SER A 606 30.95 35.42 -1.31
C SER A 606 32.16 35.68 -0.40
N PRO A 607 32.47 36.93 -0.10
CA PRO A 607 33.52 37.27 0.87
C PRO A 607 33.20 36.62 2.24
N GLY A 608 34.27 36.23 2.97
CA GLY A 608 34.15 35.63 4.29
C GLY A 608 33.41 34.27 4.30
N ALA A 609 33.41 33.53 3.20
CA ALA A 609 32.74 32.21 3.12
C ALA A 609 33.57 31.22 2.32
N ALA A 610 34.90 31.30 2.39
CA ALA A 610 35.80 30.47 1.58
C ALA A 610 35.55 28.98 1.74
N ALA A 611 35.47 28.47 2.98
CA ALA A 611 35.21 27.05 3.26
C ALA A 611 33.86 26.58 2.65
N TYR A 612 32.80 27.35 2.88
CA TYR A 612 31.46 27.04 2.37
C TYR A 612 31.40 27.07 0.84
N CYS A 613 31.90 28.14 0.21
CA CYS A 613 31.89 28.30 -1.25
C CYS A 613 32.68 27.18 -1.93
N THR A 614 33.84 26.81 -1.39
CA THR A 614 34.69 25.72 -1.94
C THR A 614 33.99 24.39 -1.85
N ALA A 615 33.38 24.05 -0.69
CA ALA A 615 32.66 22.82 -0.53
C ALA A 615 31.43 22.73 -1.46
N LYS A 616 30.68 23.82 -1.62
CA LYS A 616 29.55 23.89 -2.57
C LYS A 616 29.98 23.80 -4.04
N ALA A 617 31.16 24.33 -4.40
CA ALA A 617 31.74 24.15 -5.72
C ALA A 617 32.16 22.69 -5.98
N ALA A 618 32.68 22.00 -4.94
CA ALA A 618 32.99 20.58 -5.01
C ALA A 618 31.72 19.73 -5.25
N GLU A 619 30.59 20.00 -4.57
CA GLU A 619 29.31 19.34 -4.84
C GLU A 619 28.90 19.47 -6.32
N LEU A 620 29.00 20.68 -6.86
CA LEU A 620 28.60 20.97 -8.23
C LEU A 620 29.44 20.19 -9.25
N HIS A 621 30.75 20.11 -9.03
CA HIS A 621 31.62 19.35 -9.91
C HIS A 621 31.42 17.84 -9.76
N LEU A 622 31.22 17.35 -8.51
CA LEU A 622 30.86 15.96 -8.24
C LEU A 622 29.60 15.55 -9.01
N ALA A 623 28.55 16.40 -9.00
CA ALA A 623 27.33 16.11 -9.75
C ALA A 623 27.57 15.90 -11.26
N ARG A 624 28.48 16.68 -11.86
CA ARG A 624 28.87 16.50 -13.28
C ARG A 624 29.59 15.18 -13.53
N CYS A 625 30.52 14.79 -12.65
CA CYS A 625 31.20 13.49 -12.75
C CYS A 625 30.18 12.34 -12.65
N LEU A 626 29.27 12.40 -11.65
CA LEU A 626 28.24 11.40 -11.44
C LEU A 626 27.23 11.33 -12.58
N ALA A 627 26.93 12.45 -13.25
CA ALA A 627 26.06 12.47 -14.42
C ALA A 627 26.67 11.69 -15.59
N LEU A 628 28.00 11.80 -15.80
CA LEU A 628 28.72 11.04 -16.83
C LEU A 628 28.75 9.53 -16.51
N GLU A 629 29.01 9.16 -15.26
CA GLU A 629 29.06 7.77 -14.81
C GLU A 629 27.67 7.11 -14.78
N GLY A 630 26.64 7.88 -14.43
CA GLY A 630 25.27 7.38 -14.24
C GLY A 630 24.49 7.22 -15.54
N ALA A 631 24.74 8.07 -16.54
CA ALA A 631 23.97 8.10 -17.78
C ALA A 631 23.85 6.73 -18.50
N PRO A 632 24.94 5.92 -18.63
CA PRO A 632 24.87 4.62 -19.29
C PRO A 632 23.93 3.61 -18.62
N ILE A 633 23.62 3.81 -17.34
CA ILE A 633 22.75 2.93 -16.53
C ILE A 633 21.45 3.61 -16.13
N GLY A 634 21.08 4.72 -16.80
CA GLY A 634 19.82 5.42 -16.58
C GLY A 634 19.73 6.25 -15.29
N ILE A 635 20.87 6.55 -14.65
CA ILE A 635 20.91 7.44 -13.48
C ILE A 635 21.11 8.87 -13.95
N ARG A 636 20.20 9.77 -13.56
CA ARG A 636 20.28 11.20 -13.82
C ARG A 636 20.76 11.92 -12.57
N VAL A 637 21.69 12.87 -12.74
CA VAL A 637 22.20 13.69 -11.62
C VAL A 637 22.12 15.16 -12.01
N ASN A 638 21.39 15.95 -11.21
CA ASN A 638 21.19 17.38 -11.45
C ASN A 638 21.34 18.17 -10.15
N VAL A 639 21.49 19.47 -10.27
CA VAL A 639 21.70 20.39 -9.16
C VAL A 639 20.65 21.49 -9.18
N VAL A 640 20.08 21.79 -8.01
CA VAL A 640 19.29 23.00 -7.77
C VAL A 640 20.10 23.92 -6.89
N ASN A 641 20.37 25.15 -7.34
CA ASN A 641 21.14 26.19 -6.63
C ASN A 641 20.20 27.27 -6.09
N PRO A 642 19.78 27.21 -4.82
CA PRO A 642 19.04 28.31 -4.20
C PRO A 642 19.96 29.45 -3.78
N ASP A 643 19.40 30.68 -3.67
CA ASP A 643 19.99 31.78 -2.93
C ASP A 643 19.02 32.28 -1.86
N ALA A 644 19.52 32.48 -0.64
CA ALA A 644 18.86 33.20 0.45
C ALA A 644 17.45 32.68 0.83
N VAL A 645 17.31 31.35 0.96
CA VAL A 645 16.10 30.75 1.54
C VAL A 645 16.15 30.89 3.05
N LEU A 646 15.54 31.97 3.57
CA LEU A 646 15.63 32.34 5.00
C LEU A 646 14.55 31.62 5.82
N ARG A 647 13.30 31.60 5.34
CA ARG A 647 12.17 31.06 6.09
C ARG A 647 12.29 29.53 6.25
N GLY A 648 12.07 29.07 7.48
CA GLY A 648 12.11 27.64 7.81
C GLY A 648 13.50 27.00 7.77
N SER A 649 14.56 27.77 7.50
CA SER A 649 15.93 27.27 7.40
C SER A 649 16.70 27.47 8.70
N ARG A 650 17.21 26.37 9.29
CA ARG A 650 18.04 26.42 10.50
C ARG A 650 19.36 27.15 10.28
N ILE A 651 19.89 27.20 9.07
CA ILE A 651 21.11 27.95 8.73
C ILE A 651 20.96 29.40 9.08
N TRP A 652 19.75 29.98 8.95
CA TRP A 652 19.46 31.38 9.23
C TRP A 652 18.98 31.66 10.66
N GLN A 653 19.02 30.64 11.54
CA GLN A 653 18.70 30.79 12.97
C GLN A 653 19.96 30.87 13.87
N GLY A 654 21.17 30.73 13.31
CA GLY A 654 22.43 30.67 14.04
C GLY A 654 23.41 31.77 13.69
N GLU A 655 24.69 31.53 13.98
CA GLU A 655 25.80 32.49 13.78
C GLU A 655 25.90 33.00 12.34
N TRP A 656 25.58 32.20 11.33
CA TRP A 656 25.56 32.61 9.93
C TRP A 656 24.68 33.84 9.71
N ALA A 657 23.47 33.88 10.27
CA ALA A 657 22.57 35.03 10.16
C ALA A 657 23.17 36.27 10.81
N LEU A 658 23.73 36.12 12.01
CA LEU A 658 24.37 37.23 12.73
C LEU A 658 25.57 37.80 11.96
N GLN A 659 26.43 36.94 11.44
CA GLN A 659 27.60 37.34 10.66
C GLN A 659 27.21 38.04 9.36
N ARG A 660 26.17 37.56 8.67
CA ARG A 660 25.65 38.21 7.47
C ARG A 660 24.98 39.55 7.77
N ALA A 661 24.23 39.62 8.86
CA ALA A 661 23.64 40.89 9.32
C ALA A 661 24.73 41.95 9.62
N ALA A 662 25.78 41.54 10.33
CA ALA A 662 26.93 42.43 10.60
C ALA A 662 27.63 42.87 9.31
N GLN A 663 27.86 41.97 8.36
CA GLN A 663 28.48 42.26 7.06
C GLN A 663 27.69 43.31 6.25
N TYR A 664 26.37 43.25 6.30
CA TYR A 664 25.48 44.19 5.60
C TYR A 664 25.15 45.41 6.45
N LYS A 665 25.62 45.49 7.70
CA LYS A 665 25.28 46.54 8.66
C LYS A 665 23.76 46.68 8.84
N LYS A 666 23.09 45.54 9.00
CA LYS A 666 21.64 45.38 9.13
C LYS A 666 21.31 44.47 10.30
N SER A 667 20.06 44.45 10.75
CA SER A 667 19.55 43.43 11.66
C SER A 667 19.27 42.12 10.95
N VAL A 668 19.13 41.02 11.69
CA VAL A 668 18.77 39.71 11.12
C VAL A 668 17.42 39.77 10.41
N ASP A 669 16.46 40.51 10.95
CA ASP A 669 15.11 40.67 10.39
C ASP A 669 15.11 41.43 9.05
N GLU A 670 16.08 42.29 8.83
CA GLU A 670 16.23 43.03 7.57
C GLU A 670 16.90 42.20 6.46
N LEU A 671 17.52 41.04 6.78
CA LEU A 671 18.26 40.25 5.80
C LEU A 671 17.39 39.81 4.63
N GLU A 672 16.15 39.37 4.86
CA GLU A 672 15.25 38.97 3.79
C GLU A 672 15.07 40.12 2.78
N SER A 673 14.88 41.34 3.26
CA SER A 673 14.76 42.54 2.41
C SER A 673 16.04 42.81 1.63
N VAL A 674 17.21 42.71 2.28
CA VAL A 674 18.52 42.91 1.62
C VAL A 674 18.72 41.93 0.47
N TYR A 675 18.42 40.63 0.69
CA TYR A 675 18.56 39.61 -0.34
C TYR A 675 17.53 39.76 -1.47
N ARG A 676 16.29 40.09 -1.13
CA ARG A 676 15.24 40.39 -2.11
C ARG A 676 15.65 41.56 -3.01
N GLU A 677 16.13 42.69 -2.45
CA GLU A 677 16.53 43.85 -3.23
C GLU A 677 17.76 43.61 -4.11
N ARG A 678 18.58 42.64 -3.79
CA ARG A 678 19.72 42.23 -4.63
C ARG A 678 19.32 41.42 -5.85
N SER A 679 18.21 40.67 -5.78
CA SER A 679 17.75 39.83 -6.89
C SER A 679 17.17 40.70 -8.01
N LEU A 680 17.22 40.18 -9.26
CA LEU A 680 16.67 40.88 -10.42
C LEU A 680 15.14 40.99 -10.35
N LEU A 681 14.46 39.95 -9.87
CA LEU A 681 13.00 39.90 -9.78
C LEU A 681 12.46 40.62 -8.53
N LYS A 682 13.32 41.07 -7.62
CA LYS A 682 12.94 41.72 -6.33
C LYS A 682 11.96 40.85 -5.52
N ARG A 683 12.19 39.52 -5.50
CA ARG A 683 11.37 38.54 -4.79
C ARG A 683 12.20 37.73 -3.80
N SER A 684 11.60 37.36 -2.67
CA SER A 684 12.17 36.36 -1.75
C SER A 684 12.03 34.98 -2.35
N VAL A 685 12.96 34.09 -2.02
CA VAL A 685 12.92 32.67 -2.39
C VAL A 685 12.50 31.85 -1.17
N TYR A 686 11.54 30.98 -1.36
CA TYR A 686 11.00 30.12 -0.31
C TYR A 686 11.39 28.65 -0.53
N PRO A 687 11.31 27.81 0.52
CA PRO A 687 11.55 26.37 0.39
C PRO A 687 10.71 25.71 -0.70
N GLU A 688 9.46 26.15 -0.85
CA GLU A 688 8.50 25.66 -1.85
C GLU A 688 8.97 25.94 -3.28
N ASP A 689 9.61 27.08 -3.56
CA ASP A 689 10.16 27.42 -4.88
C ASP A 689 11.29 26.45 -5.26
N VAL A 690 12.12 26.09 -4.28
CA VAL A 690 13.20 25.11 -4.47
C VAL A 690 12.60 23.72 -4.69
N ALA A 691 11.58 23.35 -3.92
CA ALA A 691 10.91 22.06 -4.02
C ALA A 691 10.27 21.82 -5.40
N GLU A 692 9.76 22.87 -6.08
CA GLU A 692 9.25 22.76 -7.46
C GLU A 692 10.35 22.37 -8.44
N ALA A 693 11.53 22.98 -8.36
CA ALA A 693 12.66 22.63 -9.21
C ALA A 693 13.18 21.21 -8.93
N VAL A 694 13.20 20.81 -7.66
CA VAL A 694 13.53 19.43 -7.26
C VAL A 694 12.50 18.45 -7.84
N ALA A 695 11.21 18.71 -7.72
CA ALA A 695 10.15 17.86 -8.25
C ALA A 695 10.24 17.72 -9.79
N PHE A 696 10.65 18.75 -10.51
CA PHE A 696 10.93 18.66 -11.92
C PHE A 696 12.06 17.65 -12.20
N PHE A 697 13.21 17.76 -11.53
CA PHE A 697 14.32 16.84 -11.74
C PHE A 697 14.07 15.43 -11.22
N ALA A 698 13.25 15.27 -10.21
CA ALA A 698 12.86 13.98 -9.65
C ALA A 698 11.90 13.18 -10.57
N SER A 699 11.20 13.85 -11.47
CA SER A 699 10.15 13.26 -12.32
C SER A 699 10.59 12.96 -13.75
N GLU A 700 9.72 12.27 -14.52
CA GLU A 700 9.91 12.02 -15.95
C GLU A 700 9.84 13.30 -16.80
N ARG A 701 9.36 14.41 -16.26
CA ARG A 701 9.41 15.71 -16.93
C ARG A 701 10.82 16.13 -17.30
N SER A 702 11.81 15.64 -16.56
CA SER A 702 13.22 15.86 -16.81
C SER A 702 13.96 14.62 -17.34
N ALA A 703 13.27 13.65 -17.97
CA ALA A 703 13.85 12.39 -18.44
C ALA A 703 15.06 12.56 -19.39
N LYS A 704 15.15 13.70 -20.07
CA LYS A 704 16.25 14.02 -20.99
C LYS A 704 17.27 15.03 -20.37
N SER A 705 17.28 15.19 -19.03
CA SER A 705 18.12 16.15 -18.31
C SER A 705 19.04 15.46 -17.32
N THR A 706 20.35 15.56 -17.52
CA THR A 706 21.37 15.14 -16.56
C THR A 706 22.57 16.09 -16.64
N GLY A 707 23.31 16.29 -15.56
CA GLY A 707 24.42 17.23 -15.47
C GLY A 707 24.02 18.72 -15.46
N ASN A 708 22.73 19.02 -15.32
CA ASN A 708 22.21 20.38 -15.37
C ASN A 708 22.24 21.04 -13.99
N ILE A 709 22.30 22.36 -14.02
CA ILE A 709 22.23 23.24 -12.85
C ILE A 709 21.08 24.21 -13.09
N VAL A 710 20.16 24.30 -12.15
CA VAL A 710 19.06 25.27 -12.15
C VAL A 710 19.19 26.18 -10.95
N ASN A 711 19.27 27.47 -11.19
CA ASN A 711 19.27 28.47 -10.14
C ASN A 711 17.82 28.82 -9.72
N VAL A 712 17.55 28.77 -8.43
CA VAL A 712 16.32 29.26 -7.80
C VAL A 712 16.69 30.38 -6.84
N ASP A 713 16.95 31.56 -7.39
CA ASP A 713 17.60 32.68 -6.72
C ASP A 713 16.96 34.06 -7.03
N ALA A 714 15.78 34.05 -7.63
CA ALA A 714 15.06 35.23 -8.11
C ALA A 714 15.92 36.12 -9.05
N GLY A 715 16.95 35.54 -9.68
CA GLY A 715 17.84 36.19 -10.62
C GLY A 715 19.06 36.85 -9.91
N ASN A 716 20.08 36.03 -9.65
CA ASN A 716 21.39 36.53 -9.22
C ASN A 716 22.34 36.55 -10.40
N ALA A 717 22.60 37.71 -11.00
CA ALA A 717 23.40 37.85 -12.22
C ALA A 717 24.84 37.28 -12.08
N GLY A 718 25.42 37.30 -10.88
CA GLY A 718 26.73 36.71 -10.60
C GLY A 718 26.77 35.18 -10.67
N ALA A 719 25.61 34.53 -10.57
CA ALA A 719 25.47 33.09 -10.58
C ALA A 719 24.99 32.53 -11.93
N PHE A 720 24.89 33.34 -12.96
CA PHE A 720 24.51 32.86 -14.29
C PHE A 720 25.55 31.86 -14.80
N THR A 721 25.08 30.66 -15.18
CA THR A 721 25.92 29.65 -15.83
C THR A 721 26.21 30.07 -17.25
N ARG A 722 27.46 30.01 -17.66
CA ARG A 722 27.92 30.29 -19.03
C ARG A 722 28.41 29.02 -19.69
#